data_fd85541222ef908352e3cc32c01d29d5
#
_entry.id   fd85541222ef908352e3cc32c01d29d5
#
_cell.length_a   1.000
_cell.length_b   1.000
_cell.length_c   1.000
_cell.angle_alpha   90.00
_cell.angle_beta   90.00
_cell.angle_gamma   90.00
#
_symmetry.space_group_name_H-M   'P 1'
#
loop_
_entity.id
_entity.type
_entity.pdbx_description
1 polymer ?
#
loop_
_entity_poly.entity_id
_entity_poly.type
_entity_poly.pdbx_seq_one_letter_code
_entity_poly.pdbx_strand_id
1 'polypeptide(L)'
;AASLQAAAAAAPSSPATPTYSGVVGGAIYGEKVTFSQCSGTCQFSGNQAIDNNPSQSSLNVQGGAIYAKTSLSIGSSDAGTSYIFSGNSVSTGKSQTTGQIAGGAIYSPTVTLNCPATFSNNTASIATPKTSSEDGSSGNSIKDTIGGAIAGTAITLSGVSRFSGNTADLGAAIGTLANANTPSATSGSQNSITEKITLENGSFIFERNQANKRGAIYSPSVSIKGNNITFNQNTSTHDGSAIYFTKDATIESLGSVLFTGNNVTATQASSATSGQNTNTANYGAAIFGDPGTTQSSQTDAILTLLASSGNITFSNNSLQNNQGDTPASKFCSIAGYVKLSLQAAKGKTISFFDCVHTSTKKTGSTQNVYETLDINKEENSNPYTGTIVFSSELHENKSYIPQNAILHNGTLVLKEKTELHVVSFEQKEGSKLIMEPGAVLSNQNIANGALAINGLTIDLSSMGTPQAGEIFSPPELRIVATTSSASGGSGVSSSIPTNPKRISAAVPSGSAATTPTMSENKVFLTGDLTLIDPNGNFYQNPMLGSDLDVPLIKLPTNTSDVQVYDLTLSGDLFPQKGYMGTWTLDSNPQTGKLQARWTFDTYRRWVYIPRDNHFYANSILGSQNSMIVVKQGLINNMLNNARFDDIAYNNFWVSGVGTFLAQQGTPLSEEFSYYSRGTSVAIDAKPRQDFILGAAFSKIVGKTKAIKKMHNYFHKGSEYSYQASVYGGKFLYFLLNKQHGWALPFLIQGVVSYGHIKHDTTTLYPSIHERNKGDWEDLGWLADLRISMDLKEPSKDSSKRITVYGELEYSSIRQKQFTEIDYDPRHFDDCAYRNLSLPVGCAVEGAIMNCNILMYNKLALAYMPSIYRNNPVCKYRVLSSNEAGQVICGVPTRTSARAEYSTQLYLGPFWTLYGNYTIDVGMYTLSQMTSCGARMIF
;
A
#
# COMPACT_ATOMS: atom_id res chain seq x y z
N ALA A 1 -5.91 -48.01 3.72
CA ALA A 1 -4.88 -48.95 3.22
C ALA A 1 -4.59 -48.57 1.75
N ALA A 2 -3.40 -48.03 1.52
CA ALA A 2 -2.94 -47.75 0.18
C ALA A 2 -2.57 -49.07 -0.52
N SER A 3 -3.15 -49.33 -1.70
CA SER A 3 -2.70 -50.42 -2.51
C SER A 3 -1.37 -50.07 -3.18
N LEU A 4 -0.26 -50.65 -2.70
CA LEU A 4 1.03 -50.57 -3.38
C LEU A 4 0.97 -51.52 -4.61
N GLN A 5 0.87 -50.99 -5.81
CA GLN A 5 1.17 -51.74 -7.03
C GLN A 5 2.63 -51.52 -7.40
N ALA A 6 3.51 -52.37 -6.84
CA ALA A 6 4.83 -52.58 -7.39
C ALA A 6 4.69 -53.51 -8.59
N ALA A 7 4.93 -53.03 -9.82
CA ALA A 7 5.01 -53.91 -10.97
C ALA A 7 6.27 -54.79 -10.84
N ALA A 8 6.10 -56.03 -10.42
CA ALA A 8 7.19 -57.00 -10.39
C ALA A 8 7.61 -57.28 -11.83
N ALA A 9 8.82 -56.89 -12.19
CA ALA A 9 9.44 -57.35 -13.44
C ALA A 9 9.67 -58.86 -13.39
N ALA A 10 9.27 -59.52 -14.48
CA ALA A 10 9.52 -60.98 -14.65
C ALA A 10 10.99 -61.29 -14.43
N ALA A 11 11.26 -62.29 -13.60
CA ALA A 11 12.60 -62.70 -13.26
C ALA A 11 13.36 -63.22 -14.50
N PRO A 12 14.57 -62.75 -14.76
CA PRO A 12 15.39 -63.30 -15.83
C PRO A 12 15.95 -64.65 -15.39
N SER A 13 15.86 -65.65 -16.26
CA SER A 13 16.42 -66.95 -16.11
C SER A 13 17.95 -66.94 -16.26
N SER A 14 18.68 -66.71 -15.18
CA SER A 14 20.05 -67.22 -14.83
C SER A 14 20.59 -66.43 -13.64
N PRO A 15 21.30 -67.03 -12.67
CA PRO A 15 21.84 -66.31 -11.51
C PRO A 15 23.16 -65.60 -11.90
N ALA A 16 23.07 -64.45 -12.54
CA ALA A 16 24.17 -63.51 -12.46
C ALA A 16 24.07 -62.83 -11.08
N THR A 17 25.10 -62.98 -10.26
CA THR A 17 25.26 -62.27 -8.97
C THR A 17 24.94 -60.81 -9.18
N PRO A 18 23.92 -60.24 -8.58
CA PRO A 18 23.59 -58.82 -8.77
C PRO A 18 24.73 -58.01 -8.18
N THR A 19 25.54 -57.40 -9.02
CA THR A 19 26.48 -56.33 -8.62
C THR A 19 25.65 -55.11 -8.27
N TYR A 20 25.27 -54.95 -7.00
CA TYR A 20 24.64 -53.74 -6.49
C TYR A 20 25.64 -52.60 -6.59
N SER A 21 25.38 -51.63 -7.46
CA SER A 21 26.21 -50.45 -7.64
C SER A 21 25.87 -49.27 -6.70
N GLY A 22 25.14 -49.54 -5.60
CA GLY A 22 24.76 -48.48 -4.68
C GLY A 22 23.85 -48.87 -3.51
N VAL A 23 23.69 -47.98 -2.54
CA VAL A 23 22.71 -48.05 -1.45
C VAL A 23 21.51 -47.17 -1.81
N VAL A 24 20.34 -47.79 -1.96
CA VAL A 24 19.17 -47.09 -2.53
C VAL A 24 17.88 -47.49 -1.85
N GLY A 25 16.95 -46.49 -1.64
CA GLY A 25 15.58 -46.70 -1.19
C GLY A 25 15.41 -47.22 0.22
N GLY A 26 15.43 -46.34 1.22
CA GLY A 26 15.28 -46.76 2.63
C GLY A 26 13.93 -47.42 2.98
N ALA A 27 12.83 -47.02 2.31
CA ALA A 27 11.50 -47.60 2.51
C ALA A 27 10.97 -48.27 1.23
N ILE A 28 11.14 -47.66 0.07
CA ILE A 28 10.64 -48.16 -1.21
C ILE A 28 11.74 -48.15 -2.26
N TYR A 29 11.91 -49.28 -2.92
CA TYR A 29 12.77 -49.46 -4.08
C TYR A 29 11.95 -50.07 -5.22
N GLY A 30 12.02 -49.50 -6.43
CA GLY A 30 11.32 -49.99 -7.60
C GLY A 30 11.91 -49.51 -8.91
N GLU A 31 11.63 -50.18 -10.01
CA GLU A 31 11.97 -49.71 -11.38
C GLU A 31 11.12 -48.48 -11.70
N LYS A 32 9.81 -48.59 -11.51
CA LYS A 32 8.79 -47.55 -11.63
C LYS A 32 7.91 -47.61 -10.40
N VAL A 33 7.73 -46.48 -9.71
CA VAL A 33 6.90 -46.39 -8.52
C VAL A 33 5.71 -45.46 -8.80
N THR A 34 4.50 -45.97 -8.53
CA THR A 34 3.28 -45.21 -8.76
C THR A 34 2.36 -45.33 -7.54
N PHE A 35 1.93 -44.20 -7.02
CA PHE A 35 0.85 -44.09 -6.04
C PHE A 35 -0.36 -43.49 -6.73
N SER A 36 -1.37 -44.29 -7.02
CA SER A 36 -2.53 -43.90 -7.81
C SER A 36 -3.76 -43.53 -6.96
N GLN A 37 -3.86 -44.08 -5.76
CA GLN A 37 -4.96 -43.83 -4.84
C GLN A 37 -4.45 -43.91 -3.40
N CYS A 38 -4.55 -42.84 -2.66
CA CYS A 38 -4.32 -42.78 -1.23
C CYS A 38 -5.47 -41.94 -0.63
N SER A 39 -6.15 -42.48 0.36
CA SER A 39 -7.14 -41.74 1.12
C SER A 39 -6.52 -41.29 2.45
N GLY A 40 -6.45 -40.00 2.71
CA GLY A 40 -5.88 -39.43 3.92
C GLY A 40 -4.38 -39.12 3.79
N THR A 41 -3.63 -39.18 4.91
CA THR A 41 -2.22 -38.79 4.96
C THR A 41 -1.32 -39.97 4.82
N CYS A 42 -0.41 -39.96 3.86
CA CYS A 42 0.67 -40.94 3.68
C CYS A 42 1.98 -40.37 4.21
N GLN A 43 2.58 -41.00 5.19
CA GLN A 43 3.79 -40.51 5.86
C GLN A 43 5.00 -41.41 5.64
N PHE A 44 6.13 -40.82 5.25
CA PHE A 44 7.45 -41.40 5.17
C PHE A 44 8.37 -40.64 6.12
N SER A 45 8.78 -41.27 7.22
CA SER A 45 9.48 -40.57 8.29
C SER A 45 10.72 -41.35 8.76
N GLY A 46 11.86 -40.64 8.87
CA GLY A 46 13.09 -41.20 9.42
C GLY A 46 13.74 -42.34 8.61
N ASN A 47 13.36 -42.48 7.33
CA ASN A 47 13.95 -43.51 6.47
C ASN A 47 15.38 -43.12 6.05
N GLN A 48 16.28 -44.10 5.97
CA GLN A 48 17.68 -43.83 5.74
C GLN A 48 18.29 -44.81 4.69
N ALA A 49 19.12 -44.22 3.81
CA ALA A 49 20.04 -44.97 2.96
C ALA A 49 21.46 -44.51 3.31
N ILE A 50 22.21 -45.40 3.96
CA ILE A 50 23.53 -45.08 4.51
C ILE A 50 24.59 -46.04 3.94
N ASP A 51 25.64 -45.44 3.34
CA ASP A 51 26.83 -46.23 2.94
C ASP A 51 27.92 -46.11 4.01
N ASN A 52 28.09 -47.23 4.73
CA ASN A 52 29.14 -47.40 5.75
C ASN A 52 30.29 -48.31 5.29
N ASN A 53 30.32 -48.74 4.00
CA ASN A 53 31.36 -49.64 3.50
C ASN A 53 32.64 -48.88 3.14
N PRO A 54 33.78 -49.07 3.85
CA PRO A 54 34.99 -48.30 3.60
C PRO A 54 35.72 -48.70 2.30
N SER A 55 35.41 -49.80 1.66
CA SER A 55 36.21 -50.37 0.58
C SER A 55 35.75 -50.00 -0.85
N GLN A 56 34.56 -49.46 -1.05
CA GLN A 56 34.08 -49.08 -2.40
C GLN A 56 33.88 -47.55 -2.54
N SER A 57 34.66 -46.94 -3.38
CA SER A 57 34.62 -45.45 -3.59
C SER A 57 33.59 -44.98 -4.60
N SER A 58 32.88 -45.90 -5.29
CA SER A 58 32.02 -45.54 -6.43
C SER A 58 30.51 -45.80 -6.20
N LEU A 59 30.08 -46.07 -4.99
CA LEU A 59 28.67 -46.40 -4.71
C LEU A 59 27.79 -45.13 -4.71
N ASN A 60 26.66 -45.20 -5.41
CA ASN A 60 25.59 -44.20 -5.31
C ASN A 60 24.78 -44.44 -4.03
N VAL A 61 24.42 -43.36 -3.32
CA VAL A 61 23.51 -43.36 -2.17
C VAL A 61 22.32 -42.45 -2.51
N GLN A 62 21.16 -43.09 -2.71
CA GLN A 62 20.04 -42.37 -3.33
C GLN A 62 18.69 -42.74 -2.71
N GLY A 63 17.80 -41.73 -2.50
CA GLY A 63 16.42 -41.88 -2.09
C GLY A 63 16.27 -42.43 -0.67
N GLY A 64 16.45 -41.63 0.37
CA GLY A 64 16.35 -42.04 1.77
C GLY A 64 15.02 -42.69 2.11
N ALA A 65 13.90 -42.27 1.54
CA ALA A 65 12.60 -42.93 1.64
C ALA A 65 12.25 -43.70 0.37
N ILE A 66 12.29 -43.09 -0.79
CA ILE A 66 11.86 -43.68 -2.06
C ILE A 66 12.98 -43.58 -3.11
N TYR A 67 13.30 -44.73 -3.70
CA TYR A 67 14.12 -44.79 -4.90
C TYR A 67 13.32 -45.43 -6.05
N ALA A 68 13.15 -44.70 -7.16
CA ALA A 68 12.61 -45.24 -8.38
C ALA A 68 13.65 -45.12 -9.50
N LYS A 69 13.99 -46.27 -10.13
CA LYS A 69 15.08 -46.30 -11.09
C LYS A 69 14.79 -45.54 -12.37
N THR A 70 13.52 -45.45 -12.79
CA THR A 70 13.11 -44.77 -14.02
C THR A 70 12.14 -43.64 -13.78
N SER A 71 11.07 -43.83 -13.00
CA SER A 71 10.07 -42.84 -12.73
C SER A 71 9.31 -43.04 -11.42
N LEU A 72 8.99 -41.92 -10.77
CA LEU A 72 8.07 -41.84 -9.63
C LEU A 72 6.87 -40.96 -10.01
N SER A 73 5.67 -41.49 -9.84
CA SER A 73 4.44 -40.74 -9.98
C SER A 73 3.59 -40.83 -8.72
N ILE A 74 3.31 -39.71 -8.09
CA ILE A 74 2.42 -39.62 -6.95
C ILE A 74 1.26 -38.71 -7.34
N GLY A 75 0.06 -39.30 -7.46
CA GLY A 75 -1.15 -38.59 -7.81
C GLY A 75 -2.33 -39.06 -7.01
N SER A 76 -3.24 -38.21 -6.68
CA SER A 76 -4.55 -38.54 -6.16
C SER A 76 -5.55 -37.52 -6.64
N SER A 77 -6.68 -38.01 -7.14
CA SER A 77 -7.83 -37.16 -7.50
C SER A 77 -8.69 -36.80 -6.29
N ASP A 78 -8.42 -37.47 -5.13
CA ASP A 78 -9.27 -37.33 -3.96
C ASP A 78 -8.89 -36.09 -3.14
N ALA A 79 -9.87 -35.22 -2.91
CA ALA A 79 -9.74 -34.09 -1.99
C ALA A 79 -9.45 -34.60 -0.56
N GLY A 80 -8.31 -34.23 0.02
CA GLY A 80 -7.91 -34.60 1.37
C GLY A 80 -6.71 -35.54 1.43
N THR A 81 -6.17 -36.01 0.30
CA THR A 81 -4.92 -36.76 0.27
C THR A 81 -3.72 -35.84 0.42
N SER A 82 -2.79 -36.20 1.33
CA SER A 82 -1.52 -35.49 1.49
C SER A 82 -0.36 -36.46 1.74
N TYR A 83 0.84 -36.06 1.31
CA TYR A 83 2.05 -36.85 1.55
C TYR A 83 3.01 -36.06 2.45
N ILE A 84 3.56 -36.72 3.45
CA ILE A 84 4.53 -36.14 4.39
C ILE A 84 5.83 -36.96 4.32
N PHE A 85 6.90 -36.27 3.96
CA PHE A 85 8.27 -36.81 3.98
C PHE A 85 9.07 -36.03 5.02
N SER A 86 9.39 -36.65 6.15
CA SER A 86 10.05 -35.98 7.26
C SER A 86 11.26 -36.72 7.80
N GLY A 87 12.38 -36.00 7.97
CA GLY A 87 13.59 -36.56 8.57
C GLY A 87 14.21 -37.76 7.82
N ASN A 88 13.94 -37.88 6.52
CA ASN A 88 14.55 -38.92 5.70
C ASN A 88 15.96 -38.50 5.29
N SER A 89 16.89 -39.45 5.15
CA SER A 89 18.27 -39.11 4.87
C SER A 89 19.00 -40.08 3.95
N VAL A 90 19.91 -39.47 3.15
CA VAL A 90 20.97 -40.22 2.45
C VAL A 90 22.32 -39.74 2.97
N SER A 91 23.20 -40.65 3.32
CA SER A 91 24.52 -40.25 3.82
C SER A 91 25.60 -41.27 3.50
N THR A 92 26.84 -40.80 3.45
CA THR A 92 28.04 -41.67 3.40
C THR A 92 29.07 -41.23 4.42
N GLY A 93 29.73 -42.20 5.07
CA GLY A 93 30.84 -41.93 5.99
C GLY A 93 32.19 -41.64 5.31
N LYS A 94 32.23 -41.62 3.96
CA LYS A 94 33.49 -41.48 3.21
C LYS A 94 33.80 -40.05 2.91
N SER A 95 35.04 -39.66 3.11
CA SER A 95 35.56 -38.34 2.74
C SER A 95 35.83 -38.17 1.23
N GLN A 96 35.97 -39.28 0.51
CA GLN A 96 36.16 -39.29 -0.94
C GLN A 96 35.23 -40.31 -1.56
N THR A 97 34.27 -39.87 -2.33
CA THR A 97 33.37 -40.72 -3.11
C THR A 97 33.21 -40.21 -4.51
N THR A 98 33.31 -41.10 -5.51
CA THR A 98 32.96 -40.80 -6.90
C THR A 98 31.48 -41.10 -7.17
N GLY A 99 30.78 -41.71 -6.21
CA GLY A 99 29.37 -42.02 -6.29
C GLY A 99 28.50 -40.80 -6.05
N GLN A 100 27.24 -40.91 -6.45
CA GLN A 100 26.24 -39.82 -6.37
C GLN A 100 25.44 -39.97 -5.06
N ILE A 101 25.33 -38.86 -4.28
CA ILE A 101 24.55 -38.82 -3.05
C ILE A 101 23.37 -37.85 -3.29
N ALA A 102 22.16 -38.39 -3.36
CA ALA A 102 21.06 -37.60 -3.88
C ALA A 102 19.68 -38.02 -3.36
N GLY A 103 18.81 -37.04 -3.13
CA GLY A 103 17.43 -37.26 -2.72
C GLY A 103 17.28 -37.74 -1.28
N GLY A 104 17.44 -36.88 -0.28
CA GLY A 104 17.29 -37.21 1.11
C GLY A 104 15.97 -37.93 1.42
N ALA A 105 14.88 -37.56 0.75
CA ALA A 105 13.63 -38.32 0.79
C ALA A 105 13.40 -39.13 -0.51
N ILE A 106 13.46 -38.48 -1.66
CA ILE A 106 13.07 -39.02 -2.97
C ILE A 106 14.20 -38.90 -3.97
N TYR A 107 14.52 -40.02 -4.63
CA TYR A 107 15.31 -40.02 -5.85
C TYR A 107 14.58 -40.75 -6.97
N SER A 108 14.47 -40.10 -8.14
CA SER A 108 14.10 -40.74 -9.39
C SER A 108 14.50 -39.84 -10.58
N PRO A 109 14.94 -40.39 -11.72
CA PRO A 109 15.17 -39.60 -12.92
C PRO A 109 13.98 -38.73 -13.32
N THR A 110 12.77 -39.27 -13.21
CA THR A 110 11.53 -38.51 -13.44
C THR A 110 10.67 -38.59 -12.21
N VAL A 111 10.33 -37.39 -11.64
CA VAL A 111 9.44 -37.24 -10.49
C VAL A 111 8.24 -36.40 -10.90
N THR A 112 7.05 -36.95 -10.67
CA THR A 112 5.77 -36.25 -10.86
C THR A 112 4.94 -36.35 -9.59
N LEU A 113 4.65 -35.20 -8.98
CA LEU A 113 3.78 -35.08 -7.80
C LEU A 113 2.59 -34.21 -8.14
N ASN A 114 1.39 -34.81 -8.17
CA ASN A 114 0.14 -34.10 -8.47
C ASN A 114 -0.81 -34.02 -7.27
N CYS A 115 -0.28 -33.83 -6.08
CA CYS A 115 -1.03 -33.80 -4.83
C CYS A 115 -0.31 -32.95 -3.78
N PRO A 116 -1.00 -32.56 -2.69
CA PRO A 116 -0.36 -31.87 -1.57
C PRO A 116 0.76 -32.69 -0.95
N ALA A 117 1.94 -32.06 -0.79
CA ALA A 117 3.09 -32.73 -0.22
C ALA A 117 3.89 -31.83 0.74
N THR A 118 4.37 -32.36 1.84
CA THR A 118 5.25 -31.67 2.79
C THR A 118 6.58 -32.43 2.92
N PHE A 119 7.66 -31.71 2.73
CA PHE A 119 9.03 -32.19 2.87
C PHE A 119 9.73 -31.44 3.98
N SER A 120 9.99 -32.09 5.12
CA SER A 120 10.59 -31.42 6.27
C SER A 120 11.82 -32.12 6.78
N ASN A 121 12.90 -31.37 7.01
CA ASN A 121 14.14 -31.86 7.62
C ASN A 121 14.75 -33.09 6.91
N ASN A 122 14.58 -33.21 5.59
CA ASN A 122 15.22 -34.28 4.83
C ASN A 122 16.65 -33.86 4.47
N THR A 123 17.58 -34.83 4.44
CA THR A 123 19.01 -34.52 4.36
C THR A 123 19.75 -35.41 3.36
N ALA A 124 20.57 -34.77 2.52
CA ALA A 124 21.61 -35.47 1.76
C ALA A 124 22.97 -34.95 2.24
N SER A 125 23.79 -35.84 2.84
CA SER A 125 25.03 -35.38 3.50
C SER A 125 26.20 -36.35 3.35
N ILE A 126 27.40 -35.80 3.56
CA ILE A 126 28.65 -36.57 3.75
C ILE A 126 29.08 -36.37 5.20
N ALA A 127 29.30 -37.47 5.93
CA ALA A 127 29.53 -37.43 7.38
C ALA A 127 30.87 -36.81 7.80
N THR A 128 31.86 -36.79 6.92
CA THR A 128 33.17 -36.14 7.18
C THR A 128 33.19 -34.72 6.58
N PRO A 129 33.58 -33.70 7.35
CA PRO A 129 33.69 -32.33 6.83
C PRO A 129 34.69 -32.30 5.67
N LYS A 130 34.29 -31.69 4.58
CA LYS A 130 35.20 -31.38 3.48
C LYS A 130 36.26 -30.40 4.01
N THR A 131 37.53 -30.83 4.08
CA THR A 131 38.64 -29.89 4.25
C THR A 131 38.72 -29.07 2.96
N SER A 132 38.50 -27.79 3.04
CA SER A 132 38.50 -26.84 1.94
C SER A 132 39.87 -26.70 1.30
N SER A 133 40.19 -27.57 0.34
CA SER A 133 41.27 -27.28 -0.62
C SER A 133 40.65 -27.15 -2.01
N GLU A 134 40.27 -25.94 -2.36
CA GLU A 134 39.85 -25.55 -3.72
C GLU A 134 41.02 -25.44 -4.70
N ASP A 135 42.15 -26.05 -4.43
CA ASP A 135 43.26 -26.05 -5.36
C ASP A 135 43.04 -27.12 -6.42
N GLY A 136 42.98 -26.66 -7.65
CA GLY A 136 42.77 -27.40 -8.88
C GLY A 136 43.86 -28.42 -9.20
N SER A 137 44.34 -29.25 -8.27
CA SER A 137 45.23 -30.34 -8.56
C SER A 137 44.43 -31.62 -8.82
N SER A 138 44.54 -32.09 -10.03
CA SER A 138 44.10 -33.28 -10.66
C SER A 138 43.93 -34.51 -9.72
N GLY A 139 42.71 -35.03 -9.64
CA GLY A 139 42.42 -36.40 -9.25
C GLY A 139 41.66 -36.60 -7.96
N ASN A 140 40.40 -36.86 -8.03
CA ASN A 140 39.37 -37.19 -7.03
C ASN A 140 38.61 -36.02 -6.40
N SER A 141 37.82 -35.31 -7.20
CA SER A 141 36.87 -34.34 -6.67
C SER A 141 35.73 -35.05 -5.92
N ILE A 142 35.54 -34.73 -4.64
CA ILE A 142 34.38 -35.10 -3.84
C ILE A 142 33.13 -34.58 -4.55
N LYS A 143 32.20 -35.45 -4.93
CA LYS A 143 30.93 -35.02 -5.54
C LYS A 143 30.04 -34.34 -4.49
N ASP A 144 29.37 -33.29 -4.91
CA ASP A 144 28.39 -32.59 -4.08
C ASP A 144 27.13 -33.45 -3.86
N THR A 145 26.51 -33.25 -2.70
CA THR A 145 25.22 -33.87 -2.40
C THR A 145 24.10 -33.07 -3.04
N ILE A 146 23.06 -33.71 -3.58
CA ILE A 146 22.04 -33.06 -4.39
C ILE A 146 20.63 -33.40 -3.92
N GLY A 147 19.76 -32.37 -3.77
CA GLY A 147 18.36 -32.53 -3.40
C GLY A 147 18.17 -33.09 -1.99
N GLY A 148 18.21 -32.24 -0.99
CA GLY A 148 17.96 -32.62 0.39
C GLY A 148 16.61 -33.31 0.58
N ALA A 149 15.57 -32.91 -0.14
CA ALA A 149 14.31 -33.62 -0.18
C ALA A 149 14.15 -34.41 -1.47
N ILE A 150 14.24 -33.80 -2.65
CA ILE A 150 14.00 -34.47 -3.95
C ILE A 150 15.20 -34.28 -4.87
N ALA A 151 15.65 -35.35 -5.48
CA ALA A 151 16.61 -35.31 -6.56
C ALA A 151 16.12 -36.10 -7.79
N GLY A 152 16.42 -35.59 -8.99
CA GLY A 152 16.05 -36.25 -10.24
C GLY A 152 16.59 -35.47 -11.45
N THR A 153 16.24 -35.92 -12.67
CA THR A 153 16.59 -35.18 -13.89
C THR A 153 15.42 -34.26 -14.34
N ALA A 154 14.20 -34.78 -14.31
CA ALA A 154 12.99 -34.04 -14.62
C ALA A 154 12.01 -34.12 -13.45
N ILE A 155 11.72 -33.00 -12.82
CA ILE A 155 10.89 -32.94 -11.61
C ILE A 155 9.70 -32.01 -11.90
N THR A 156 8.49 -32.55 -11.79
CA THR A 156 7.24 -31.82 -11.97
C THR A 156 6.39 -31.91 -10.70
N LEU A 157 6.06 -30.78 -10.12
CA LEU A 157 5.18 -30.70 -8.94
C LEU A 157 3.95 -29.86 -9.29
N SER A 158 2.77 -30.36 -8.93
CA SER A 158 1.53 -29.60 -8.98
C SER A 158 0.75 -29.72 -7.67
N GLY A 159 -0.08 -28.73 -7.35
CA GLY A 159 -0.79 -28.67 -6.08
C GLY A 159 -0.02 -27.89 -5.00
N VAL A 160 -0.30 -28.20 -3.72
CA VAL A 160 0.31 -27.48 -2.59
C VAL A 160 1.53 -28.24 -2.10
N SER A 161 2.72 -27.66 -2.24
CA SER A 161 3.95 -28.28 -1.75
C SER A 161 4.73 -27.37 -0.81
N ARG A 162 5.18 -27.93 0.33
CA ARG A 162 5.98 -27.23 1.33
C ARG A 162 7.30 -27.93 1.56
N PHE A 163 8.39 -27.20 1.49
CA PHE A 163 9.75 -27.65 1.74
C PHE A 163 10.35 -26.85 2.90
N SER A 164 10.63 -27.51 4.03
CA SER A 164 11.07 -26.82 5.24
C SER A 164 12.27 -27.52 5.88
N GLY A 165 13.35 -26.76 6.13
CA GLY A 165 14.51 -27.28 6.88
C GLY A 165 15.28 -28.43 6.20
N ASN A 166 15.14 -28.59 4.87
CA ASN A 166 15.88 -29.62 4.14
C ASN A 166 17.33 -29.19 3.88
N THR A 167 18.26 -30.15 3.81
CA THR A 167 19.71 -29.87 3.73
C THR A 167 20.42 -30.69 2.65
N ALA A 168 21.25 -30.04 1.84
CA ALA A 168 22.17 -30.64 0.88
C ALA A 168 23.29 -29.66 0.50
N ASP A 169 24.26 -30.06 -0.31
CA ASP A 169 25.22 -29.10 -0.91
C ASP A 169 24.55 -28.25 -2.01
N LEU A 170 23.81 -28.90 -2.92
CA LEU A 170 23.12 -28.30 -4.05
C LEU A 170 21.62 -28.60 -4.00
N GLY A 171 20.75 -27.58 -4.10
CA GLY A 171 19.32 -27.76 -4.07
C GLY A 171 18.83 -28.38 -2.76
N ALA A 172 18.98 -27.66 -1.66
CA ALA A 172 18.62 -28.21 -0.33
C ALA A 172 17.20 -28.78 -0.25
N ALA A 173 16.26 -28.22 -1.00
CA ALA A 173 14.92 -28.77 -1.18
C ALA A 173 14.86 -29.67 -2.42
N ILE A 174 15.18 -29.12 -3.59
CA ILE A 174 15.05 -29.82 -4.88
C ILE A 174 16.31 -29.59 -5.72
N GLY A 175 16.91 -30.69 -6.21
CA GLY A 175 18.07 -30.59 -7.08
C GLY A 175 17.97 -31.47 -8.31
N THR A 176 18.45 -31.02 -9.47
CA THR A 176 18.58 -31.84 -10.65
C THR A 176 20.00 -32.40 -10.78
N LEU A 177 20.09 -33.54 -11.41
CA LEU A 177 21.32 -34.31 -11.68
C LEU A 177 21.61 -34.30 -13.15
N ALA A 178 22.83 -33.94 -13.52
CA ALA A 178 23.31 -34.22 -14.87
C ALA A 178 23.31 -35.75 -15.11
N ASN A 179 22.73 -36.18 -16.20
CA ASN A 179 22.65 -37.58 -16.56
C ASN A 179 24.04 -38.11 -16.92
N ALA A 180 24.81 -38.55 -15.89
CA ALA A 180 26.13 -39.15 -16.08
C ALA A 180 26.08 -40.53 -16.74
N ASN A 181 24.88 -41.10 -16.94
CA ASN A 181 24.66 -42.44 -17.42
C ASN A 181 23.87 -42.60 -18.72
N THR A 182 23.74 -41.53 -19.56
CA THR A 182 23.47 -41.81 -20.96
C THR A 182 24.77 -42.28 -21.61
N PRO A 183 24.91 -43.58 -21.97
CA PRO A 183 26.00 -43.99 -22.83
C PRO A 183 25.90 -43.09 -24.02
N SER A 184 27.06 -42.53 -24.44
CA SER A 184 27.21 -41.74 -25.66
C SER A 184 26.35 -42.37 -26.77
N ALA A 185 25.20 -41.79 -27.03
CA ALA A 185 24.29 -42.33 -28.03
C ALA A 185 24.99 -42.20 -29.37
N THR A 186 25.41 -43.32 -29.89
CA THR A 186 25.63 -43.47 -31.30
C THR A 186 24.47 -42.87 -32.04
N SER A 187 24.78 -41.83 -32.75
CA SER A 187 23.92 -41.02 -33.66
C SER A 187 22.60 -41.71 -34.05
N GLY A 188 21.49 -41.23 -33.61
CA GLY A 188 20.21 -41.54 -34.22
C GLY A 188 18.89 -41.38 -33.48
N SER A 189 18.82 -41.08 -32.17
CA SER A 189 17.52 -40.87 -31.50
C SER A 189 17.63 -39.78 -30.47
N GLN A 190 17.15 -38.59 -30.80
CA GLN A 190 17.07 -37.43 -29.89
C GLN A 190 15.86 -37.56 -28.97
N ASN A 191 15.96 -38.27 -27.85
CA ASN A 191 15.16 -38.08 -26.68
C ASN A 191 16.08 -37.70 -25.51
N SER A 192 16.76 -36.57 -25.61
CA SER A 192 17.51 -36.00 -24.49
C SER A 192 16.52 -35.52 -23.43
N ILE A 193 16.41 -36.23 -22.33
CA ILE A 193 15.66 -35.72 -21.14
C ILE A 193 16.37 -34.43 -20.70
N THR A 194 15.72 -33.31 -20.90
CA THR A 194 16.24 -31.99 -20.50
C THR A 194 16.12 -31.88 -18.99
N GLU A 195 17.22 -31.57 -18.30
CA GLU A 195 17.24 -31.32 -16.88
C GLU A 195 16.38 -30.12 -16.53
N LYS A 196 15.26 -30.35 -15.84
CA LYS A 196 14.29 -29.31 -15.57
C LYS A 196 13.50 -29.54 -14.30
N ILE A 197 13.24 -28.45 -13.57
CA ILE A 197 12.24 -28.40 -12.49
C ILE A 197 11.04 -27.56 -12.97
N THR A 198 9.85 -28.16 -12.89
CA THR A 198 8.58 -27.53 -13.22
C THR A 198 7.67 -27.56 -11.99
N LEU A 199 7.30 -26.38 -11.50
CA LEU A 199 6.32 -26.19 -10.44
C LEU A 199 5.12 -25.45 -11.04
N GLU A 200 3.96 -26.11 -11.06
CA GLU A 200 2.80 -25.56 -11.77
C GLU A 200 1.47 -25.83 -11.05
N ASN A 201 0.49 -24.96 -11.31
CA ASN A 201 -0.89 -25.11 -10.84
C ASN A 201 -1.04 -25.31 -9.32
N GLY A 202 -0.14 -24.71 -8.52
CA GLY A 202 -0.10 -24.93 -7.08
C GLY A 202 0.31 -23.71 -6.26
N SER A 203 0.51 -23.99 -4.98
CA SER A 203 1.15 -23.09 -4.02
C SER A 203 2.41 -23.75 -3.49
N PHE A 204 3.54 -23.05 -3.56
CA PHE A 204 4.86 -23.62 -3.25
C PHE A 204 5.55 -22.80 -2.17
N ILE A 205 5.91 -23.44 -1.06
CA ILE A 205 6.58 -22.80 0.08
C ILE A 205 7.93 -23.45 0.30
N PHE A 206 8.99 -22.66 0.19
CA PHE A 206 10.37 -23.05 0.47
C PHE A 206 10.86 -22.22 1.65
N GLU A 207 11.02 -22.84 2.82
CA GLU A 207 11.40 -22.10 4.01
C GLU A 207 12.53 -22.79 4.78
N ARG A 208 13.50 -22.00 5.24
CA ARG A 208 14.61 -22.46 6.09
C ARG A 208 15.37 -23.66 5.54
N ASN A 209 15.39 -23.87 4.20
CA ASN A 209 16.21 -24.90 3.59
C ASN A 209 17.66 -24.43 3.57
N GLN A 210 18.59 -25.31 3.89
CA GLN A 210 20.00 -25.01 4.06
C GLN A 210 20.86 -25.72 3.02
N ALA A 211 21.38 -24.95 2.06
CA ALA A 211 22.35 -25.43 1.09
C ALA A 211 23.78 -25.14 1.56
N ASN A 212 24.65 -26.15 1.61
CA ASN A 212 26.05 -25.89 1.96
C ASN A 212 26.81 -25.17 0.82
N LYS A 213 26.24 -25.17 -0.40
CA LYS A 213 26.78 -24.45 -1.53
C LYS A 213 25.73 -23.58 -2.22
N ARG A 214 24.72 -24.16 -2.88
CA ARG A 214 23.84 -23.44 -3.82
C ARG A 214 22.37 -23.83 -3.67
N GLY A 215 21.51 -22.85 -3.44
CA GLY A 215 20.06 -22.84 -3.59
C GLY A 215 19.22 -23.82 -2.80
N ALA A 216 18.05 -23.40 -2.38
CA ALA A 216 16.99 -24.34 -2.04
C ALA A 216 16.55 -25.14 -3.29
N ILE A 217 16.55 -24.49 -4.45
CA ILE A 217 16.38 -25.11 -5.78
C ILE A 217 17.69 -24.99 -6.57
N TYR A 218 18.14 -26.12 -7.15
CA TYR A 218 19.30 -26.19 -8.02
C TYR A 218 18.95 -26.94 -9.31
N SER A 219 19.01 -26.28 -10.48
CA SER A 219 18.73 -26.90 -11.79
C SER A 219 19.27 -26.06 -12.95
N PRO A 220 19.62 -26.69 -14.09
CA PRO A 220 19.84 -25.91 -15.31
C PRO A 220 18.64 -25.08 -15.74
N SER A 221 17.44 -25.68 -15.73
CA SER A 221 16.20 -25.00 -16.12
C SER A 221 15.16 -25.08 -15.01
N VAL A 222 14.53 -23.93 -14.69
CA VAL A 222 13.52 -23.79 -13.65
C VAL A 222 12.29 -23.10 -14.21
N SER A 223 11.13 -23.71 -14.07
CA SER A 223 9.84 -23.11 -14.45
C SER A 223 8.89 -23.17 -13.27
N ILE A 224 8.52 -22.02 -12.73
CA ILE A 224 7.63 -21.89 -11.57
C ILE A 224 6.43 -21.05 -11.97
N LYS A 225 5.24 -21.64 -11.88
CA LYS A 225 3.96 -20.97 -12.16
C LYS A 225 2.94 -21.35 -11.10
N GLY A 226 2.53 -20.43 -10.24
CA GLY A 226 1.64 -20.77 -9.14
C GLY A 226 0.92 -19.61 -8.50
N ASN A 227 -0.05 -19.94 -7.64
CA ASN A 227 -0.89 -18.96 -6.96
C ASN A 227 -0.17 -18.24 -5.82
N ASN A 228 0.48 -19.03 -4.92
CA ASN A 228 1.26 -18.49 -3.81
C ASN A 228 2.61 -19.18 -3.78
N ILE A 229 3.66 -18.45 -4.09
CA ILE A 229 5.03 -18.94 -4.13
C ILE A 229 5.84 -18.17 -3.10
N THR A 230 6.43 -18.85 -2.14
CA THR A 230 7.21 -18.20 -1.08
C THR A 230 8.57 -18.87 -0.92
N PHE A 231 9.62 -18.07 -1.01
CA PHE A 231 10.97 -18.44 -0.61
C PHE A 231 11.36 -17.61 0.60
N ASN A 232 11.38 -18.23 1.78
CA ASN A 232 11.58 -17.53 3.04
C ASN A 232 12.73 -18.14 3.85
N GLN A 233 13.69 -17.30 4.23
CA GLN A 233 14.78 -17.67 5.13
C GLN A 233 15.59 -18.89 4.67
N ASN A 234 15.68 -19.13 3.35
CA ASN A 234 16.59 -20.16 2.84
C ASN A 234 18.04 -19.66 2.90
N THR A 235 18.97 -20.55 3.15
CA THR A 235 20.39 -20.19 3.32
C THR A 235 21.30 -20.99 2.38
N SER A 236 22.37 -20.32 1.92
CA SER A 236 23.47 -20.99 1.20
C SER A 236 24.81 -20.39 1.62
N THR A 237 25.92 -21.12 1.35
CA THR A 237 27.26 -20.61 1.67
C THR A 237 27.97 -19.97 0.49
N HIS A 238 27.45 -20.11 -0.75
CA HIS A 238 28.07 -19.55 -1.95
C HIS A 238 27.08 -18.61 -2.68
N ASP A 239 26.21 -19.15 -3.51
CA ASP A 239 25.38 -18.37 -4.42
C ASP A 239 23.90 -18.79 -4.38
N GLY A 240 22.98 -17.83 -4.59
CA GLY A 240 21.55 -18.07 -4.80
C GLY A 240 20.88 -18.92 -3.74
N SER A 241 20.59 -18.36 -2.57
CA SER A 241 20.03 -19.13 -1.45
C SER A 241 18.64 -19.71 -1.72
N ALA A 242 17.81 -19.07 -2.54
CA ALA A 242 16.52 -19.60 -2.96
C ALA A 242 16.64 -20.42 -4.25
N ILE A 243 17.15 -19.85 -5.33
CA ILE A 243 17.24 -20.49 -6.65
C ILE A 243 18.63 -20.28 -7.25
N TYR A 244 19.23 -21.38 -7.71
CA TYR A 244 20.41 -21.39 -8.56
C TYR A 244 20.11 -22.10 -9.87
N PHE A 245 20.40 -21.45 -11.00
CA PHE A 245 20.15 -22.01 -12.32
C PHE A 245 21.29 -21.72 -13.31
N THR A 246 21.40 -22.52 -14.39
CA THR A 246 22.52 -22.38 -15.33
C THR A 246 22.12 -22.09 -16.78
N LYS A 247 20.82 -22.18 -17.13
CA LYS A 247 20.32 -21.91 -18.49
C LYS A 247 19.19 -20.91 -18.46
N ASP A 248 18.03 -21.30 -17.98
CA ASP A 248 16.84 -20.48 -17.97
C ASP A 248 16.01 -20.68 -16.71
N ALA A 249 15.45 -19.58 -16.21
CA ALA A 249 14.47 -19.60 -15.15
C ALA A 249 13.29 -18.71 -15.50
N THR A 250 12.08 -19.24 -15.37
CA THR A 250 10.84 -18.48 -15.53
C THR A 250 10.03 -18.58 -14.26
N ILE A 251 9.64 -17.44 -13.71
CA ILE A 251 8.83 -17.35 -12.50
C ILE A 251 7.57 -16.55 -12.82
N GLU A 252 6.44 -17.24 -12.89
CA GLU A 252 5.14 -16.65 -13.19
C GLU A 252 4.23 -16.62 -11.96
N SER A 253 3.82 -15.43 -11.53
CA SER A 253 2.90 -15.20 -10.44
C SER A 253 1.45 -15.19 -10.92
N LEU A 254 0.64 -16.14 -10.42
CA LEU A 254 -0.81 -16.14 -10.61
C LEU A 254 -1.56 -15.49 -9.42
N GLY A 255 -0.97 -15.45 -8.24
CA GLY A 255 -1.52 -14.81 -7.05
C GLY A 255 -0.46 -13.95 -6.36
N SER A 256 0.56 -14.55 -5.75
CA SER A 256 1.70 -13.83 -5.18
C SER A 256 2.99 -14.62 -5.23
N VAL A 257 4.11 -13.95 -5.48
CA VAL A 257 5.45 -14.51 -5.36
C VAL A 257 6.27 -13.65 -4.41
N LEU A 258 6.85 -14.27 -3.39
CA LEU A 258 7.61 -13.59 -2.35
C LEU A 258 8.98 -14.24 -2.14
N PHE A 259 10.04 -13.46 -2.28
CA PHE A 259 11.39 -13.82 -1.88
C PHE A 259 11.78 -12.93 -0.69
N THR A 260 11.87 -13.52 0.51
CA THR A 260 12.14 -12.73 1.71
C THR A 260 13.09 -13.43 2.68
N GLY A 261 14.03 -12.66 3.24
CA GLY A 261 14.93 -13.15 4.27
C GLY A 261 15.89 -14.26 3.82
N ASN A 262 16.03 -14.49 2.50
CA ASN A 262 16.97 -15.50 2.02
C ASN A 262 18.41 -14.96 2.18
N ASN A 263 19.33 -15.82 2.66
CA ASN A 263 20.66 -15.38 3.06
C ASN A 263 21.78 -16.23 2.45
N VAL A 264 22.79 -15.56 1.92
CA VAL A 264 24.06 -16.18 1.51
C VAL A 264 25.13 -15.84 2.54
N THR A 265 25.77 -16.84 3.14
CA THR A 265 26.84 -16.68 4.09
C THR A 265 28.17 -17.02 3.41
N ALA A 266 28.79 -16.06 2.75
CA ALA A 266 30.06 -16.29 2.06
C ALA A 266 31.18 -16.56 3.07
N THR A 267 31.71 -17.80 3.09
CA THR A 267 32.80 -18.21 3.99
C THR A 267 34.19 -17.90 3.43
N GLN A 268 34.31 -17.66 2.12
CA GLN A 268 35.54 -17.21 1.46
C GLN A 268 35.25 -16.37 0.24
N ALA A 269 36.01 -15.26 0.07
CA ALA A 269 36.16 -14.68 -1.24
C ALA A 269 36.93 -15.69 -2.09
N SER A 270 36.27 -16.27 -3.13
CA SER A 270 37.02 -16.98 -4.16
C SER A 270 38.16 -16.05 -4.61
N SER A 271 39.40 -16.47 -4.38
CA SER A 271 40.58 -15.72 -4.80
C SER A 271 40.49 -15.54 -6.33
N ALA A 272 40.03 -14.36 -6.74
CA ALA A 272 40.11 -13.96 -8.14
C ALA A 272 41.57 -14.06 -8.54
N THR A 273 41.87 -15.03 -9.39
CA THR A 273 43.16 -15.17 -10.05
C THR A 273 43.57 -13.79 -10.56
N SER A 274 44.72 -13.35 -10.04
CA SER A 274 45.37 -12.07 -10.28
C SER A 274 45.18 -11.59 -11.74
N GLY A 275 44.49 -10.48 -11.91
CA GLY A 275 44.53 -9.72 -13.14
C GLY A 275 43.27 -9.13 -13.71
N GLN A 276 42.09 -9.30 -13.09
CA GLN A 276 40.88 -8.63 -13.54
C GLN A 276 40.21 -7.87 -12.40
N ASN A 277 39.75 -6.68 -12.74
CA ASN A 277 39.10 -5.65 -11.93
C ASN A 277 38.30 -6.22 -10.74
N THR A 278 38.80 -5.98 -9.52
CA THR A 278 38.35 -6.56 -8.24
C THR A 278 37.00 -6.04 -7.72
N ASN A 279 36.10 -5.55 -8.56
CA ASN A 279 34.81 -4.99 -8.13
C ASN A 279 33.60 -5.92 -8.31
N THR A 280 33.80 -7.23 -8.52
CA THR A 280 32.69 -8.16 -8.78
C THR A 280 32.65 -9.27 -7.75
N ALA A 281 32.28 -8.97 -6.52
CA ALA A 281 31.67 -9.96 -5.65
C ALA A 281 30.21 -10.18 -6.11
N ASN A 282 30.00 -11.11 -7.02
CA ASN A 282 28.73 -11.32 -7.71
C ASN A 282 27.88 -12.39 -7.00
N TYR A 283 27.44 -12.16 -5.77
CA TYR A 283 26.62 -13.11 -5.05
C TYR A 283 25.20 -12.58 -4.95
N GLY A 284 24.23 -13.28 -5.60
CA GLY A 284 22.83 -13.00 -5.39
C GLY A 284 22.29 -13.76 -4.20
N ALA A 285 21.66 -13.07 -3.28
CA ALA A 285 21.17 -13.72 -2.08
C ALA A 285 19.94 -14.58 -2.34
N ALA A 286 18.99 -14.17 -3.18
CA ALA A 286 17.82 -14.97 -3.49
C ALA A 286 18.01 -15.80 -4.76
N ILE A 287 18.28 -15.18 -5.90
CA ILE A 287 18.39 -15.83 -7.20
C ILE A 287 19.78 -15.61 -7.79
N PHE A 288 20.39 -16.68 -8.30
CA PHE A 288 21.68 -16.60 -8.99
C PHE A 288 21.67 -17.42 -10.28
N GLY A 289 22.07 -16.80 -11.37
CA GLY A 289 22.23 -17.44 -12.68
C GLY A 289 23.71 -17.53 -13.09
N ASP A 290 24.19 -18.76 -13.45
CA ASP A 290 25.58 -18.98 -13.88
C ASP A 290 25.64 -19.96 -15.04
N PRO A 291 25.84 -19.52 -16.25
CA PRO A 291 25.91 -20.42 -17.43
C PRO A 291 27.14 -21.37 -17.43
N GLY A 292 27.99 -21.34 -16.39
CA GLY A 292 29.17 -22.20 -16.28
C GLY A 292 30.34 -21.80 -17.19
N THR A 293 31.50 -22.47 -17.05
CA THR A 293 32.75 -22.06 -17.75
C THR A 293 33.09 -22.88 -19.01
N THR A 294 32.30 -23.93 -19.35
CA THR A 294 32.74 -25.02 -20.19
C THR A 294 32.44 -24.91 -21.69
N GLN A 295 31.81 -23.85 -22.19
CA GLN A 295 31.58 -23.71 -23.63
C GLN A 295 32.01 -22.37 -24.21
N SER A 296 32.72 -22.39 -25.33
CA SER A 296 33.27 -21.22 -26.04
C SER A 296 32.23 -20.34 -26.76
N SER A 297 30.94 -20.62 -26.61
CA SER A 297 29.83 -19.87 -27.24
C SER A 297 28.68 -19.62 -26.26
N GLN A 298 29.01 -19.17 -25.03
CA GLN A 298 27.98 -19.06 -23.99
C GLN A 298 27.24 -17.74 -24.06
N THR A 299 25.91 -17.86 -24.17
CA THR A 299 24.93 -16.83 -23.86
C THR A 299 24.74 -16.75 -22.35
N ASP A 300 24.44 -15.58 -21.83
CA ASP A 300 24.04 -15.40 -20.42
C ASP A 300 22.80 -16.27 -20.10
N ALA A 301 22.67 -16.70 -18.85
CA ALA A 301 21.48 -17.40 -18.38
C ALA A 301 20.28 -16.45 -18.44
N ILE A 302 19.09 -16.96 -18.76
CA ILE A 302 17.89 -16.11 -18.93
C ILE A 302 17.01 -16.22 -17.69
N LEU A 303 16.67 -15.07 -17.09
CA LEU A 303 15.68 -14.99 -16.02
C LEU A 303 14.48 -14.15 -16.47
N THR A 304 13.32 -14.78 -16.53
CA THR A 304 12.05 -14.12 -16.81
C THR A 304 11.18 -14.07 -15.57
N LEU A 305 10.83 -12.87 -15.13
CA LEU A 305 9.87 -12.64 -14.05
C LEU A 305 8.55 -12.15 -14.65
N LEU A 306 7.47 -12.86 -14.37
CA LEU A 306 6.16 -12.67 -14.98
C LEU A 306 5.08 -12.46 -13.90
N ALA A 307 4.69 -11.21 -13.66
CA ALA A 307 3.57 -10.87 -12.78
C ALA A 307 2.27 -10.87 -13.59
N SER A 308 1.74 -12.09 -13.92
CA SER A 308 0.58 -12.27 -14.81
C SER A 308 -0.74 -11.94 -14.12
N SER A 309 -1.00 -12.52 -12.93
CA SER A 309 -2.24 -12.30 -12.16
C SER A 309 -1.95 -11.95 -10.70
N GLY A 310 -0.69 -11.99 -10.29
CA GLY A 310 -0.23 -11.66 -8.96
C GLY A 310 1.09 -10.88 -8.98
N ASN A 311 1.43 -10.29 -7.85
CA ASN A 311 2.66 -9.49 -7.70
C ASN A 311 3.87 -10.40 -7.43
N ILE A 312 5.07 -9.88 -7.72
CA ILE A 312 6.36 -10.47 -7.36
C ILE A 312 7.11 -9.48 -6.48
N THR A 313 7.59 -9.92 -5.32
CA THR A 313 8.26 -9.06 -4.34
C THR A 313 9.56 -9.69 -3.85
N PHE A 314 10.62 -8.88 -3.81
CA PHE A 314 11.92 -9.22 -3.24
C PHE A 314 12.21 -8.28 -2.07
N SER A 315 12.48 -8.83 -0.87
CA SER A 315 12.73 -8.02 0.32
C SER A 315 13.61 -8.73 1.34
N ASN A 316 14.53 -8.02 1.97
CA ASN A 316 15.37 -8.53 3.06
C ASN A 316 16.23 -9.75 2.66
N ASN A 317 16.55 -9.92 1.37
CA ASN A 317 17.47 -10.95 0.93
C ASN A 317 18.91 -10.44 1.10
N SER A 318 19.74 -11.16 1.85
CA SER A 318 21.01 -10.63 2.31
C SER A 318 22.22 -11.49 1.90
N LEU A 319 23.36 -10.84 1.74
CA LEU A 319 24.67 -11.44 1.64
C LEU A 319 25.46 -11.05 2.89
N GLN A 320 25.82 -12.02 3.72
CA GLN A 320 26.72 -11.81 4.85
C GLN A 320 28.15 -12.19 4.44
N ASN A 321 29.05 -11.21 4.51
CA ASN A 321 30.47 -11.47 4.28
C ASN A 321 31.17 -11.56 5.63
N ASN A 322 31.67 -12.75 5.97
CA ASN A 322 32.37 -13.01 7.25
C ASN A 322 33.83 -12.53 7.25
N GLN A 323 34.25 -11.74 6.27
CA GLN A 323 35.63 -11.19 6.24
C GLN A 323 35.68 -9.81 6.86
N GLY A 324 36.20 -9.68 8.07
CA GLY A 324 36.49 -8.45 8.76
C GLY A 324 35.71 -8.22 10.05
N ASP A 325 36.19 -7.33 10.90
CA ASP A 325 35.68 -7.04 12.25
C ASP A 325 34.26 -6.47 12.32
N THR A 326 33.62 -6.21 11.19
CA THR A 326 32.19 -5.86 11.06
C THR A 326 31.59 -6.56 9.87
N PRO A 327 30.61 -7.48 10.03
CA PRO A 327 29.92 -8.10 8.92
C PRO A 327 29.11 -7.05 8.17
N ALA A 328 29.61 -6.62 7.00
CA ALA A 328 28.84 -5.75 6.11
C ALA A 328 27.80 -6.62 5.39
N SER A 329 26.55 -6.53 5.80
CA SER A 329 25.43 -7.14 5.08
C SER A 329 25.08 -6.30 3.86
N LYS A 330 25.12 -6.88 2.67
CA LYS A 330 24.57 -6.28 1.46
C LYS A 330 23.24 -6.96 1.14
N PHE A 331 22.23 -6.19 0.80
CA PHE A 331 20.93 -6.73 0.42
C PHE A 331 20.87 -6.82 -1.11
N CYS A 332 20.75 -8.05 -1.63
CA CYS A 332 20.71 -8.29 -3.08
C CYS A 332 19.76 -9.43 -3.42
N SER A 333 18.86 -9.21 -4.37
CA SER A 333 17.83 -10.16 -4.77
C SER A 333 18.28 -11.09 -5.89
N ILE A 334 18.92 -10.52 -6.91
CA ILE A 334 19.31 -11.24 -8.15
C ILE A 334 20.75 -10.88 -8.48
N ALA A 335 21.53 -11.91 -8.77
CA ALA A 335 22.91 -11.72 -9.26
C ALA A 335 23.32 -12.81 -10.26
N GLY A 336 24.55 -12.70 -10.77
CA GLY A 336 25.17 -13.60 -11.70
C GLY A 336 25.14 -13.12 -13.15
N TYR A 337 25.49 -14.01 -14.06
CA TYR A 337 25.51 -13.73 -15.50
C TYR A 337 24.14 -13.97 -16.12
N VAL A 338 23.27 -12.97 -15.94
CA VAL A 338 21.82 -13.13 -16.22
C VAL A 338 21.34 -12.07 -17.19
N LYS A 339 20.73 -12.53 -18.28
CA LYS A 339 19.84 -11.72 -19.11
C LYS A 339 18.49 -11.67 -18.42
N LEU A 340 18.04 -10.47 -18.05
CA LEU A 340 16.82 -10.25 -17.27
C LEU A 340 15.67 -9.80 -18.17
N SER A 341 14.48 -10.36 -17.95
CA SER A 341 13.22 -9.93 -18.56
C SER A 341 12.16 -9.73 -17.46
N LEU A 342 11.58 -8.53 -17.41
CA LEU A 342 10.62 -8.12 -16.36
C LEU A 342 9.27 -7.80 -17.00
N GLN A 343 8.25 -8.60 -16.71
CA GLN A 343 6.94 -8.49 -17.34
C GLN A 343 5.85 -8.41 -16.27
N ALA A 344 5.11 -7.32 -16.24
CA ALA A 344 3.99 -7.14 -15.32
C ALA A 344 2.69 -6.85 -16.08
N ALA A 345 1.64 -7.60 -15.83
CA ALA A 345 0.33 -7.36 -16.38
C ALA A 345 -0.31 -6.10 -15.77
N LYS A 346 -1.34 -5.57 -16.42
CA LYS A 346 -2.06 -4.38 -15.95
C LYS A 346 -2.49 -4.50 -14.49
N GLY A 347 -2.11 -3.53 -13.67
CA GLY A 347 -2.41 -3.50 -12.24
C GLY A 347 -1.60 -4.48 -11.40
N LYS A 348 -0.54 -5.10 -11.97
CA LYS A 348 0.40 -5.96 -11.25
C LYS A 348 1.77 -5.31 -11.15
N THR A 349 2.54 -5.76 -10.15
CA THR A 349 3.82 -5.13 -9.81
C THR A 349 4.91 -6.17 -9.58
N ILE A 350 6.11 -5.86 -10.06
CA ILE A 350 7.36 -6.51 -9.65
C ILE A 350 8.14 -5.50 -8.82
N SER A 351 8.39 -5.79 -7.55
CA SER A 351 9.04 -4.87 -6.61
C SER A 351 10.36 -5.42 -6.09
N PHE A 352 11.41 -4.60 -6.19
CA PHE A 352 12.75 -4.87 -5.67
C PHE A 352 13.06 -3.89 -4.54
N PHE A 353 12.96 -4.35 -3.29
CA PHE A 353 13.43 -3.61 -2.11
C PHE A 353 14.91 -3.86 -1.81
N ASP A 354 15.49 -4.87 -2.42
CA ASP A 354 16.92 -5.18 -2.39
C ASP A 354 17.51 -4.94 -3.78
N CYS A 355 18.80 -4.71 -3.89
CA CYS A 355 19.44 -4.44 -5.18
C CYS A 355 19.39 -5.64 -6.15
N VAL A 356 19.51 -5.36 -7.44
CA VAL A 356 19.74 -6.32 -8.51
C VAL A 356 21.15 -6.08 -9.06
N HIS A 357 21.99 -7.11 -9.05
CA HIS A 357 23.38 -6.98 -9.45
C HIS A 357 23.76 -8.08 -10.43
N THR A 358 23.50 -7.85 -11.72
CA THR A 358 23.83 -8.81 -12.77
C THR A 358 25.18 -8.47 -13.42
N SER A 359 25.74 -9.44 -14.13
CA SER A 359 26.98 -9.31 -14.90
C SER A 359 26.73 -9.85 -16.30
N THR A 360 27.57 -9.44 -17.26
CA THR A 360 27.57 -10.02 -18.62
C THR A 360 28.84 -10.82 -18.82
N LYS A 361 28.73 -11.98 -19.44
CA LYS A 361 29.88 -12.78 -19.78
C LYS A 361 30.60 -12.21 -20.99
N LYS A 362 31.87 -11.87 -20.87
CA LYS A 362 32.69 -11.44 -21.99
C LYS A 362 33.03 -12.64 -22.85
N THR A 363 32.46 -12.78 -24.04
CA THR A 363 33.01 -13.62 -25.09
C THR A 363 34.27 -12.97 -25.66
N GLY A 364 35.37 -13.71 -25.76
CA GLY A 364 36.72 -13.24 -26.07
C GLY A 364 36.98 -12.44 -27.37
N SER A 365 36.00 -11.68 -27.83
CA SER A 365 36.14 -10.70 -28.92
C SER A 365 36.15 -9.28 -28.33
N THR A 366 36.87 -8.38 -28.98
CA THR A 366 37.10 -6.98 -28.61
C THR A 366 35.84 -6.10 -28.54
N GLN A 367 34.68 -6.66 -28.68
CA GLN A 367 33.38 -5.96 -28.62
C GLN A 367 32.51 -6.51 -27.47
N ASN A 368 32.20 -5.65 -26.52
CA ASN A 368 31.20 -5.96 -25.50
C ASN A 368 29.80 -5.90 -26.16
N VAL A 369 29.22 -7.05 -26.50
CA VAL A 369 27.80 -7.13 -26.89
C VAL A 369 27.01 -7.23 -25.60
N TYR A 370 26.24 -6.20 -25.29
CA TYR A 370 25.37 -6.17 -24.12
C TYR A 370 23.99 -6.70 -24.50
N GLU A 371 23.46 -7.61 -23.69
CA GLU A 371 22.11 -8.14 -23.83
C GLU A 371 21.07 -7.06 -23.55
N THR A 372 19.82 -7.33 -23.92
CA THR A 372 18.69 -6.42 -23.69
C THR A 372 17.96 -6.79 -22.41
N LEU A 373 17.73 -5.79 -21.53
CA LEU A 373 16.77 -5.85 -20.45
C LEU A 373 15.40 -5.41 -20.99
N ASP A 374 14.55 -6.38 -21.27
CA ASP A 374 13.17 -6.10 -21.71
C ASP A 374 12.26 -5.82 -20.51
N ILE A 375 11.68 -4.63 -20.44
CA ILE A 375 10.71 -4.24 -19.41
C ILE A 375 9.33 -4.08 -20.06
N ASN A 376 8.37 -4.91 -19.65
CA ASN A 376 7.00 -4.93 -20.14
C ASN A 376 6.91 -5.03 -21.68
N LYS A 377 7.66 -5.95 -22.25
CA LYS A 377 7.62 -6.23 -23.69
C LYS A 377 6.35 -6.99 -24.03
N GLU A 378 5.71 -6.60 -25.13
CA GLU A 378 4.55 -7.32 -25.66
C GLU A 378 4.95 -8.72 -26.13
N GLU A 379 4.25 -9.73 -25.64
CA GLU A 379 4.38 -11.10 -26.09
C GLU A 379 3.00 -11.66 -26.47
N ASN A 380 2.92 -12.28 -27.65
CA ASN A 380 1.69 -12.93 -28.15
C ASN A 380 0.44 -12.02 -28.12
N SER A 381 0.58 -10.75 -28.48
CA SER A 381 -0.48 -9.73 -28.48
C SER A 381 -1.06 -9.39 -27.10
N ASN A 382 -0.40 -9.78 -26.02
CA ASN A 382 -0.73 -9.37 -24.67
C ASN A 382 0.21 -8.25 -24.22
N PRO A 383 -0.25 -7.01 -24.10
CA PRO A 383 0.59 -5.93 -23.60
C PRO A 383 0.76 -6.05 -22.09
N TYR A 384 2.00 -6.12 -21.63
CA TYR A 384 2.33 -5.97 -20.22
C TYR A 384 2.38 -4.48 -19.88
N THR A 385 1.36 -3.99 -19.16
CA THR A 385 1.23 -2.56 -18.83
C THR A 385 1.27 -2.28 -17.32
N GLY A 386 1.78 -3.24 -16.54
CA GLY A 386 1.94 -3.11 -15.09
C GLY A 386 3.17 -2.31 -14.69
N THR A 387 3.56 -2.45 -13.43
CA THR A 387 4.58 -1.60 -12.80
C THR A 387 5.81 -2.40 -12.38
N ILE A 388 7.00 -1.89 -12.68
CA ILE A 388 8.27 -2.38 -12.14
C ILE A 388 8.80 -1.33 -11.17
N VAL A 389 9.11 -1.72 -9.94
CA VAL A 389 9.52 -0.80 -8.87
C VAL A 389 10.89 -1.20 -8.33
N PHE A 390 11.79 -0.23 -8.27
CA PHE A 390 13.02 -0.32 -7.48
C PHE A 390 12.88 0.65 -6.30
N SER A 391 13.10 0.16 -5.08
CA SER A 391 12.84 0.93 -3.86
C SER A 391 13.97 0.79 -2.85
N SER A 392 14.32 1.89 -2.22
CA SER A 392 15.27 1.96 -1.10
C SER A 392 14.58 2.07 0.28
N GLU A 393 13.27 1.82 0.35
CA GLU A 393 12.50 1.95 1.60
C GLU A 393 13.00 1.04 2.73
N LEU A 394 13.49 -0.15 2.41
CA LEU A 394 13.99 -1.09 3.42
C LEU A 394 15.51 -1.00 3.55
N HIS A 395 16.21 -0.90 2.42
CA HIS A 395 17.66 -0.92 2.35
C HIS A 395 18.14 -0.06 1.19
N GLU A 396 19.41 0.38 1.21
CA GLU A 396 20.03 1.07 0.08
C GLU A 396 19.96 0.19 -1.17
N ASN A 397 19.24 0.64 -2.19
CA ASN A 397 19.07 -0.09 -3.46
C ASN A 397 19.90 0.59 -4.56
N LYS A 398 21.11 0.07 -4.79
CA LYS A 398 21.98 0.43 -5.92
C LYS A 398 22.04 -0.76 -6.87
N SER A 399 21.16 -0.76 -7.86
CA SER A 399 21.03 -1.86 -8.82
C SER A 399 21.95 -1.65 -10.02
N TYR A 400 22.75 -2.67 -10.34
CA TYR A 400 23.66 -2.73 -11.49
C TYR A 400 23.18 -3.81 -12.46
N ILE A 401 22.70 -3.40 -13.63
CA ILE A 401 22.20 -4.30 -14.66
C ILE A 401 22.87 -3.92 -15.97
N PRO A 402 24.04 -4.53 -16.30
CA PRO A 402 24.84 -4.14 -17.48
C PRO A 402 24.19 -4.65 -18.77
N GLN A 403 22.97 -4.20 -19.03
CA GLN A 403 22.14 -4.51 -20.19
C GLN A 403 21.57 -3.23 -20.79
N ASN A 404 21.18 -3.30 -22.07
CA ASN A 404 20.45 -2.24 -22.76
C ASN A 404 18.99 -2.27 -22.31
N ALA A 405 18.59 -1.41 -21.40
CA ALA A 405 17.24 -1.40 -20.85
C ALA A 405 16.26 -0.75 -21.84
N ILE A 406 15.18 -1.43 -22.16
CA ILE A 406 14.08 -0.92 -22.99
C ILE A 406 12.79 -1.04 -22.20
N LEU A 407 12.20 0.11 -21.88
CA LEU A 407 10.87 0.20 -21.30
C LEU A 407 9.84 0.24 -22.45
N HIS A 408 9.24 -0.93 -22.77
CA HIS A 408 8.33 -1.06 -23.91
C HIS A 408 6.94 -0.49 -23.58
N ASN A 409 6.38 -0.84 -22.42
CA ASN A 409 5.06 -0.45 -21.99
C ASN A 409 4.99 -0.32 -20.46
N GLY A 410 3.84 0.13 -19.93
CA GLY A 410 3.59 0.20 -18.48
C GLY A 410 4.45 1.24 -17.79
N THR A 411 4.85 0.94 -16.53
CA THR A 411 5.49 1.92 -15.67
C THR A 411 6.76 1.37 -15.04
N LEU A 412 7.86 2.12 -15.12
CA LEU A 412 9.06 1.91 -14.31
C LEU A 412 9.11 2.99 -13.22
N VAL A 413 9.23 2.59 -11.96
CA VAL A 413 9.29 3.49 -10.80
C VAL A 413 10.64 3.34 -10.12
N LEU A 414 11.36 4.45 -9.98
CA LEU A 414 12.56 4.55 -9.14
C LEU A 414 12.19 5.37 -7.90
N LYS A 415 12.11 4.71 -6.76
CA LYS A 415 11.76 5.31 -5.47
C LYS A 415 12.90 6.18 -4.93
N GLU A 416 12.61 6.95 -3.88
CA GLU A 416 13.57 7.83 -3.21
C GLU A 416 14.92 7.14 -2.94
N LYS A 417 16.01 7.80 -3.27
CA LYS A 417 17.41 7.33 -3.06
C LYS A 417 17.78 6.02 -3.76
N THR A 418 17.00 5.56 -4.71
CA THR A 418 17.29 4.37 -5.50
C THR A 418 18.22 4.70 -6.65
N GLU A 419 19.23 3.87 -6.91
CA GLU A 419 20.12 4.00 -8.05
C GLU A 419 19.93 2.83 -9.02
N LEU A 420 19.63 3.12 -10.29
CA LEU A 420 19.58 2.13 -11.36
C LEU A 420 20.66 2.43 -12.39
N HIS A 421 21.63 1.52 -12.49
CA HIS A 421 22.73 1.60 -13.44
C HIS A 421 22.51 0.59 -14.57
N VAL A 422 22.45 1.06 -15.82
CA VAL A 422 22.26 0.25 -17.03
C VAL A 422 23.24 0.68 -18.12
N VAL A 423 23.41 -0.12 -19.17
CA VAL A 423 24.28 0.25 -20.31
C VAL A 423 23.70 1.42 -21.08
N SER A 424 22.43 1.28 -21.47
CA SER A 424 21.63 2.31 -22.11
C SER A 424 20.19 2.19 -21.61
N PHE A 425 19.43 3.25 -21.78
CA PHE A 425 18.02 3.25 -21.46
C PHE A 425 17.22 3.83 -22.63
N GLU A 426 16.17 3.13 -23.03
CA GLU A 426 15.25 3.60 -24.07
C GLU A 426 13.82 3.48 -23.56
N GLN A 427 13.11 4.60 -23.49
CA GLN A 427 11.70 4.64 -23.16
C GLN A 427 10.87 4.70 -24.46
N LYS A 428 9.99 3.71 -24.66
CA LYS A 428 9.07 3.69 -25.80
C LYS A 428 7.85 4.57 -25.56
N GLU A 429 7.25 5.03 -26.65
CA GLU A 429 6.02 5.83 -26.60
C GLU A 429 4.89 5.10 -25.86
N GLY A 430 4.16 5.83 -24.98
CA GLY A 430 3.07 5.27 -24.16
C GLY A 430 3.51 4.59 -22.85
N SER A 431 4.80 4.35 -22.66
CA SER A 431 5.34 3.90 -21.36
C SER A 431 5.60 5.07 -20.42
N LYS A 432 5.75 4.79 -19.11
CA LYS A 432 5.97 5.83 -18.07
C LYS A 432 7.22 5.53 -17.26
N LEU A 433 8.07 6.54 -17.11
CA LEU A 433 9.15 6.56 -16.15
C LEU A 433 8.78 7.50 -15.00
N ILE A 434 8.70 6.98 -13.78
CA ILE A 434 8.44 7.77 -12.57
C ILE A 434 9.71 7.75 -11.72
N MET A 435 10.20 8.92 -11.37
CA MET A 435 11.36 9.05 -10.49
C MET A 435 10.97 9.90 -9.27
N GLU A 436 11.27 9.37 -8.08
CA GLU A 436 11.11 10.13 -6.83
C GLU A 436 12.40 10.93 -6.54
N PRO A 437 12.34 11.99 -5.75
CA PRO A 437 13.50 12.81 -5.40
C PRO A 437 14.67 11.99 -4.85
N GLY A 438 15.86 12.32 -5.31
CA GLY A 438 17.08 11.59 -4.97
C GLY A 438 17.32 10.29 -5.73
N ALA A 439 16.40 9.85 -6.60
CA ALA A 439 16.60 8.70 -7.48
C ALA A 439 17.65 9.01 -8.57
N VAL A 440 18.38 7.96 -8.98
CA VAL A 440 19.44 8.05 -9.97
C VAL A 440 19.20 7.04 -11.09
N LEU A 441 19.19 7.52 -12.33
CA LEU A 441 19.30 6.68 -13.53
C LEU A 441 20.65 6.97 -14.19
N SER A 442 21.45 5.94 -14.39
CA SER A 442 22.84 6.13 -14.83
C SER A 442 23.34 5.01 -15.74
N ASN A 443 24.22 5.36 -16.68
CA ASN A 443 25.06 4.41 -17.38
C ASN A 443 26.52 4.39 -16.84
N GLN A 444 26.76 4.99 -15.69
CA GLN A 444 28.09 5.16 -15.08
C GLN A 444 28.77 3.80 -14.83
N ASN A 445 30.05 3.72 -15.22
CA ASN A 445 30.91 2.56 -15.04
C ASN A 445 30.56 1.30 -15.82
N ILE A 446 29.59 1.34 -16.75
CA ILE A 446 29.17 0.17 -17.49
C ILE A 446 29.59 0.25 -18.97
N ALA A 447 29.12 1.23 -19.73
CA ALA A 447 29.45 1.45 -21.15
C ALA A 447 28.95 2.81 -21.65
N ASN A 448 29.29 3.12 -22.91
CA ASN A 448 28.99 4.38 -23.58
C ASN A 448 27.61 4.36 -24.26
N GLY A 449 26.53 4.01 -23.56
CA GLY A 449 25.18 3.98 -24.09
C GLY A 449 24.39 5.28 -23.87
N ALA A 450 23.39 5.54 -24.69
CA ALA A 450 22.52 6.70 -24.54
C ALA A 450 21.41 6.45 -23.52
N LEU A 451 21.01 7.49 -22.80
CA LEU A 451 19.82 7.51 -21.94
C LEU A 451 18.73 8.32 -22.64
N ALA A 452 17.82 7.65 -23.35
CA ALA A 452 16.72 8.26 -24.10
C ALA A 452 15.41 8.17 -23.32
N ILE A 453 14.94 9.29 -22.82
CA ILE A 453 13.74 9.43 -21.99
C ILE A 453 12.70 10.21 -22.76
N ASN A 454 11.53 9.59 -22.96
CA ASN A 454 10.38 10.18 -23.64
C ASN A 454 9.22 10.35 -22.65
N GLY A 455 9.25 11.46 -21.95
CA GLY A 455 8.34 11.76 -20.84
C GLY A 455 8.83 11.23 -19.49
N LEU A 456 8.98 12.12 -18.54
CA LEU A 456 9.41 11.82 -17.17
C LEU A 456 8.36 12.27 -16.18
N THR A 457 7.94 11.39 -15.30
CA THR A 457 7.07 11.76 -14.19
C THR A 457 7.89 11.89 -12.90
N ILE A 458 7.75 13.02 -12.23
CA ILE A 458 8.42 13.32 -10.96
C ILE A 458 7.36 13.30 -9.86
N ASP A 459 7.55 12.42 -8.89
CA ASP A 459 6.70 12.35 -7.70
C ASP A 459 7.24 13.33 -6.64
N LEU A 460 6.47 14.40 -6.42
CA LEU A 460 6.80 15.46 -5.47
C LEU A 460 6.55 15.05 -4.01
N SER A 461 5.80 13.98 -3.76
CA SER A 461 5.35 13.62 -2.41
C SER A 461 6.48 13.26 -1.45
N SER A 462 7.62 12.85 -2.00
CA SER A 462 8.83 12.50 -1.24
C SER A 462 9.86 13.65 -1.10
N MET A 463 9.54 14.85 -1.62
CA MET A 463 10.45 16.01 -1.49
C MET A 463 10.62 16.54 -0.05
N GLY A 464 9.94 15.93 0.92
CA GLY A 464 10.09 16.23 2.33
C GLY A 464 9.46 17.57 2.76
N THR A 465 9.17 17.70 4.03
CA THR A 465 8.81 18.98 4.66
C THR A 465 10.05 19.54 5.34
N PRO A 466 10.53 20.75 4.96
CA PRO A 466 11.65 21.35 5.67
C PRO A 466 11.29 21.61 7.14
N GLN A 467 12.23 21.35 8.02
CA GLN A 467 12.10 21.72 9.43
C GLN A 467 12.16 23.25 9.56
N ALA A 468 11.49 23.82 10.54
CA ALA A 468 11.44 25.27 10.74
C ALA A 468 12.87 25.83 10.91
N GLY A 469 13.31 26.67 9.95
CA GLY A 469 14.65 27.29 9.95
C GLY A 469 15.66 26.67 8.96
N GLU A 470 15.29 25.61 8.25
CA GLU A 470 16.13 25.03 7.20
C GLU A 470 15.82 25.61 5.82
N ILE A 471 16.86 25.77 4.98
CA ILE A 471 16.70 26.11 3.58
C ILE A 471 16.15 24.85 2.86
N PHE A 472 15.05 25.00 2.15
CA PHE A 472 14.49 23.92 1.34
C PHE A 472 15.50 23.52 0.25
N SER A 473 16.08 22.35 0.41
CA SER A 473 16.97 21.74 -0.55
C SER A 473 16.53 20.30 -0.77
N PRO A 474 15.52 20.10 -1.63
CA PRO A 474 15.06 18.75 -1.92
C PRO A 474 16.18 17.95 -2.59
N PRO A 475 16.25 16.63 -2.35
CA PRO A 475 17.19 15.77 -3.06
C PRO A 475 16.88 15.82 -4.57
N GLU A 476 17.86 16.24 -5.36
CA GLU A 476 17.74 16.34 -6.82
C GLU A 476 17.67 14.94 -7.45
N LEU A 477 16.81 14.74 -8.44
CA LEU A 477 16.91 13.60 -9.35
C LEU A 477 18.21 13.69 -10.13
N ARG A 478 18.87 12.55 -10.36
CA ARG A 478 20.13 12.54 -11.09
C ARG A 478 20.05 11.63 -12.30
N ILE A 479 20.28 12.20 -13.49
CA ILE A 479 20.51 11.48 -14.73
C ILE A 479 21.98 11.64 -15.05
N VAL A 480 22.73 10.55 -14.93
CA VAL A 480 24.20 10.58 -15.02
C VAL A 480 24.65 9.76 -16.22
N ALA A 481 25.18 10.46 -17.23
CA ALA A 481 25.97 9.85 -18.30
C ALA A 481 27.45 10.09 -18.07
N THR A 482 28.27 9.04 -18.13
CA THR A 482 29.72 9.19 -18.02
C THR A 482 30.36 9.44 -19.36
N THR A 483 31.25 10.43 -19.40
CA THR A 483 32.22 10.58 -20.48
C THR A 483 33.41 9.69 -20.13
N SER A 484 33.58 8.55 -20.80
CA SER A 484 34.87 7.87 -20.73
C SER A 484 35.88 8.71 -21.51
N SER A 485 36.85 9.27 -20.82
CA SER A 485 38.07 9.71 -21.49
C SER A 485 38.78 8.45 -22.02
N ALA A 486 38.36 7.96 -23.16
CA ALA A 486 39.03 6.85 -23.83
C ALA A 486 40.36 7.36 -24.37
N SER A 487 41.47 7.07 -23.68
CA SER A 487 42.76 7.03 -24.30
C SER A 487 42.78 5.90 -25.31
N GLY A 488 42.60 6.22 -26.59
CA GLY A 488 43.01 5.44 -27.74
C GLY A 488 42.36 4.06 -27.91
N GLY A 489 41.28 3.98 -28.63
CA GLY A 489 40.75 2.72 -29.16
C GLY A 489 39.67 2.99 -30.21
N SER A 490 39.93 2.54 -31.41
CA SER A 490 39.16 2.69 -32.65
C SER A 490 37.68 2.34 -32.48
N GLY A 491 36.83 3.22 -32.99
CA GLY A 491 35.39 3.19 -32.92
C GLY A 491 34.69 1.87 -33.33
N VAL A 492 33.68 1.54 -32.52
CA VAL A 492 32.73 0.47 -32.80
C VAL A 492 31.35 1.08 -32.99
N SER A 493 30.85 1.00 -34.19
CA SER A 493 29.49 1.37 -34.52
C SER A 493 28.51 0.35 -33.94
N SER A 494 27.82 0.67 -32.86
CA SER A 494 26.66 -0.09 -32.44
C SER A 494 25.48 0.35 -33.30
N SER A 495 24.93 -0.57 -34.09
CA SER A 495 23.68 -0.36 -34.84
C SER A 495 22.50 -0.32 -33.85
N ILE A 496 22.18 0.89 -33.35
CA ILE A 496 20.88 1.18 -32.74
C ILE A 496 19.85 1.18 -33.89
N PRO A 497 18.68 0.51 -33.74
CA PRO A 497 17.64 0.54 -34.74
C PRO A 497 17.25 1.98 -35.06
N THR A 498 17.53 2.43 -36.24
CA THR A 498 17.16 3.75 -36.76
C THR A 498 15.66 3.81 -36.89
N ASN A 499 14.91 4.44 -36.00
CA ASN A 499 13.83 5.38 -36.27
C ASN A 499 13.07 5.78 -35.02
N PRO A 500 13.37 6.91 -34.38
CA PRO A 500 12.33 7.69 -33.75
C PRO A 500 11.54 8.35 -34.87
N LYS A 501 10.23 8.03 -35.00
CA LYS A 501 9.33 8.74 -35.89
C LYS A 501 9.44 10.24 -35.57
N ARG A 502 10.01 10.97 -36.51
CA ARG A 502 10.06 12.43 -36.51
C ARG A 502 8.63 12.96 -36.47
N ILE A 503 8.25 13.60 -35.39
CA ILE A 503 7.11 14.50 -35.39
C ILE A 503 7.59 15.73 -36.17
N SER A 504 7.04 15.93 -37.37
CA SER A 504 7.39 17.03 -38.25
C SER A 504 6.89 18.34 -37.68
N ALA A 505 7.80 19.09 -37.08
CA ALA A 505 7.66 20.54 -37.08
C ALA A 505 8.20 21.06 -38.40
N ALA A 506 7.43 21.86 -39.12
CA ALA A 506 7.80 22.45 -40.41
C ALA A 506 9.09 23.26 -40.27
N VAL A 507 10.19 22.73 -40.79
CA VAL A 507 11.47 23.46 -40.92
C VAL A 507 11.45 24.24 -42.21
N PRO A 508 11.82 25.54 -42.24
CA PRO A 508 11.98 26.27 -43.50
C PRO A 508 13.04 25.63 -44.38
N SER A 509 12.68 25.42 -45.65
CA SER A 509 13.55 24.82 -46.66
C SER A 509 14.81 25.64 -46.85
N GLY A 510 15.97 25.03 -46.59
CA GLY A 510 17.24 25.64 -46.98
C GLY A 510 18.43 25.23 -46.13
N SER A 511 18.74 23.96 -46.04
CA SER A 511 20.12 23.44 -45.93
C SER A 511 20.07 21.92 -45.78
N ALA A 512 20.95 21.21 -46.46
CA ALA A 512 21.08 19.75 -46.43
C ALA A 512 21.34 19.28 -45.02
N ALA A 513 20.34 18.66 -44.40
CA ALA A 513 20.44 18.11 -43.03
C ALA A 513 21.34 16.88 -43.08
N THR A 514 22.57 17.02 -42.66
CA THR A 514 23.39 15.90 -42.23
C THR A 514 22.66 15.21 -41.08
N THR A 515 22.31 13.95 -41.28
CA THR A 515 21.77 13.07 -40.22
C THR A 515 22.72 13.12 -39.01
N PRO A 516 22.29 13.51 -37.82
CA PRO A 516 23.18 13.51 -36.67
C PRO A 516 23.57 12.06 -36.39
N THR A 517 24.83 11.73 -36.57
CA THR A 517 25.44 10.51 -36.05
C THR A 517 25.35 10.64 -34.51
N MET A 518 24.63 9.71 -33.88
CA MET A 518 24.58 9.63 -32.41
C MET A 518 26.00 9.41 -31.88
N SER A 519 26.62 10.45 -31.40
CA SER A 519 27.90 10.33 -30.69
C SER A 519 27.65 9.80 -29.27
N GLU A 520 28.55 8.99 -28.84
CA GLU A 520 28.59 8.27 -27.56
C GLU A 520 28.28 9.17 -26.35
N ASN A 521 27.52 8.65 -25.37
CA ASN A 521 27.24 9.24 -24.06
C ASN A 521 26.25 10.42 -24.00
N LYS A 522 25.11 10.36 -24.66
CA LYS A 522 24.14 11.48 -24.61
C LYS A 522 22.90 11.15 -23.80
N VAL A 523 22.43 12.15 -23.06
CA VAL A 523 21.11 12.17 -22.44
C VAL A 523 20.15 12.89 -23.37
N PHE A 524 19.07 12.21 -23.76
CA PHE A 524 17.99 12.77 -24.58
C PHE A 524 16.75 12.84 -23.70
N LEU A 525 16.23 14.06 -23.48
CA LEU A 525 14.97 14.30 -22.81
C LEU A 525 13.99 14.93 -23.78
N THR A 526 12.86 14.26 -23.97
CA THR A 526 11.78 14.70 -24.86
C THR A 526 10.42 14.47 -24.19
N GLY A 527 9.35 15.08 -24.71
CA GLY A 527 7.99 14.83 -24.25
C GLY A 527 7.61 15.58 -22.97
N ASP A 528 6.71 15.00 -22.18
CA ASP A 528 6.13 15.67 -21.01
C ASP A 528 6.92 15.42 -19.72
N LEU A 529 7.29 16.51 -19.05
CA LEU A 529 7.71 16.45 -17.67
C LEU A 529 6.48 16.55 -16.77
N THR A 530 6.01 15.45 -16.24
CA THR A 530 4.78 15.37 -15.46
C THR A 530 5.09 15.47 -13.97
N LEU A 531 4.57 16.48 -13.29
CA LEU A 531 4.66 16.60 -11.83
C LEU A 531 3.43 15.95 -11.20
N ILE A 532 3.62 15.07 -10.23
CA ILE A 532 2.53 14.43 -9.47
C ILE A 532 2.77 14.56 -7.98
N ASP A 533 1.69 14.72 -7.22
CA ASP A 533 1.67 14.65 -5.76
C ASP A 533 0.53 13.72 -5.34
N PRO A 534 0.69 12.36 -5.50
CA PRO A 534 -0.37 11.40 -5.28
C PRO A 534 -0.92 11.43 -3.85
N ASN A 535 -0.07 11.76 -2.89
CA ASN A 535 -0.44 11.84 -1.48
C ASN A 535 -0.93 13.24 -1.08
N GLY A 536 -0.79 14.25 -1.94
CA GLY A 536 -1.14 15.64 -1.68
C GLY A 536 -0.34 16.28 -0.54
N ASN A 537 0.83 15.74 -0.21
CA ASN A 537 1.65 16.19 0.91
C ASN A 537 2.55 17.35 0.53
N PHE A 538 3.08 17.34 -0.69
CA PHE A 538 3.96 18.40 -1.16
C PHE A 538 3.30 19.77 -1.10
N TYR A 539 2.07 19.88 -1.61
CA TYR A 539 1.33 21.14 -1.63
C TYR A 539 0.84 21.61 -0.25
N GLN A 540 0.99 20.80 0.80
CA GLN A 540 0.74 21.21 2.18
C GLN A 540 1.94 21.94 2.80
N ASN A 541 3.09 21.96 2.13
CA ASN A 541 4.30 22.55 2.64
C ASN A 541 4.18 24.08 2.77
N PRO A 542 4.40 24.68 3.96
CA PRO A 542 4.28 26.13 4.19
C PRO A 542 5.19 27.01 3.31
N MET A 543 6.29 26.44 2.80
CA MET A 543 7.21 27.18 1.90
C MET A 543 6.58 27.54 0.57
N LEU A 544 5.56 26.78 0.13
CA LEU A 544 4.80 27.09 -1.08
C LEU A 544 3.87 28.31 -0.92
N GLY A 545 3.78 28.90 0.27
CA GLY A 545 3.16 30.20 0.52
C GLY A 545 3.98 31.39 -0.02
N SER A 546 5.08 31.13 -0.73
CA SER A 546 5.92 32.10 -1.44
C SER A 546 6.44 31.49 -2.74
N ASP A 547 6.98 32.32 -3.62
CA ASP A 547 7.66 31.86 -4.83
C ASP A 547 8.87 31.00 -4.47
N LEU A 548 9.05 29.87 -5.17
CA LEU A 548 10.08 28.89 -4.89
C LEU A 548 10.65 28.30 -6.18
N ASP A 549 11.98 28.31 -6.32
CA ASP A 549 12.65 27.57 -7.38
C ASP A 549 13.01 26.17 -6.87
N VAL A 550 12.45 25.15 -7.52
CA VAL A 550 12.65 23.74 -7.15
C VAL A 550 13.56 23.07 -8.18
N PRO A 551 14.78 22.67 -7.79
CA PRO A 551 15.64 21.89 -8.68
C PRO A 551 15.02 20.50 -8.85
N LEU A 552 14.66 20.17 -10.09
CA LEU A 552 14.02 18.89 -10.39
C LEU A 552 15.03 17.82 -10.78
N ILE A 553 15.91 18.14 -11.73
CA ILE A 553 16.82 17.17 -12.33
C ILE A 553 18.21 17.76 -12.42
N LYS A 554 19.19 17.01 -11.93
CA LYS A 554 20.60 17.26 -12.20
C LYS A 554 21.04 16.47 -13.41
N LEU A 555 21.44 17.19 -14.45
CA LEU A 555 21.95 16.67 -15.70
C LEU A 555 23.50 16.66 -15.69
N PRO A 556 24.15 15.93 -16.60
CA PRO A 556 25.59 16.04 -16.79
C PRO A 556 26.01 17.48 -17.06
N THR A 557 27.14 17.89 -16.48
CA THR A 557 27.67 19.27 -16.60
C THR A 557 28.26 19.58 -17.96
N ASN A 558 28.52 18.57 -18.79
CA ASN A 558 28.97 18.77 -20.15
C ASN A 558 27.78 18.99 -21.07
N THR A 559 27.53 20.23 -21.47
CA THR A 559 26.39 20.65 -22.27
C THR A 559 26.31 20.01 -23.66
N SER A 560 27.43 19.50 -24.19
CA SER A 560 27.47 18.78 -25.47
C SER A 560 26.81 17.39 -25.37
N ASP A 561 26.67 16.84 -24.16
CA ASP A 561 26.17 15.49 -23.93
C ASP A 561 24.69 15.45 -23.54
N VAL A 562 24.05 16.60 -23.42
CA VAL A 562 22.64 16.72 -23.04
C VAL A 562 21.87 17.41 -24.16
N GLN A 563 20.83 16.76 -24.64
CA GLN A 563 19.90 17.32 -25.60
C GLN A 563 18.48 17.27 -25.03
N VAL A 564 17.88 18.44 -24.86
CA VAL A 564 16.50 18.62 -24.39
C VAL A 564 15.68 19.18 -25.56
N TYR A 565 14.66 18.42 -25.98
CA TYR A 565 13.80 18.82 -27.09
C TYR A 565 12.34 18.82 -26.64
N ASP A 566 11.61 19.91 -26.96
CA ASP A 566 10.16 20.05 -26.80
C ASP A 566 9.66 19.53 -25.44
N LEU A 567 10.39 19.83 -24.36
CA LEU A 567 9.99 19.43 -23.03
C LEU A 567 8.88 20.35 -22.55
N THR A 568 7.71 19.76 -22.27
CA THR A 568 6.54 20.49 -21.75
C THR A 568 6.26 20.07 -20.32
N LEU A 569 5.83 21.03 -19.49
CA LEU A 569 5.43 20.74 -18.12
C LEU A 569 3.97 20.32 -18.08
N SER A 570 3.66 19.21 -17.45
CA SER A 570 2.32 18.63 -17.36
C SER A 570 2.02 18.07 -15.97
N GLY A 571 0.83 17.50 -15.76
CA GLY A 571 0.43 16.85 -14.50
C GLY A 571 -0.29 17.79 -13.54
N ASP A 572 0.02 17.68 -12.24
CA ASP A 572 -0.63 18.44 -11.17
C ASP A 572 -0.10 19.88 -11.07
N LEU A 573 -0.06 20.58 -12.20
CA LEU A 573 0.46 21.95 -12.29
C LEU A 573 -0.38 22.97 -11.51
N PHE A 574 -1.65 22.63 -11.26
CA PHE A 574 -2.60 23.43 -10.50
C PHE A 574 -3.13 22.60 -9.36
N PRO A 575 -2.49 22.67 -8.19
CA PRO A 575 -2.92 21.87 -7.06
C PRO A 575 -4.37 22.20 -6.69
N GLN A 576 -5.13 21.16 -6.43
CA GLN A 576 -6.52 21.29 -5.99
C GLN A 576 -6.63 21.51 -4.49
N LYS A 577 -5.55 21.23 -3.76
CA LYS A 577 -5.42 21.32 -2.31
C LYS A 577 -4.01 21.76 -1.92
N GLY A 578 -3.86 22.25 -0.71
CA GLY A 578 -2.64 22.85 -0.23
C GLY A 578 -2.50 24.29 -0.67
N TYR A 579 -1.28 24.77 -0.81
CA TYR A 579 -1.00 26.11 -1.31
C TYR A 579 -1.32 26.20 -2.79
N MET A 580 -1.96 27.29 -3.18
CA MET A 580 -2.35 27.54 -4.57
C MET A 580 -1.26 28.32 -5.29
N GLY A 581 -0.93 27.89 -6.48
CA GLY A 581 0.08 28.52 -7.32
C GLY A 581 0.16 27.84 -8.68
N THR A 582 1.19 28.20 -9.43
CA THR A 582 1.43 27.68 -10.78
C THR A 582 2.89 27.30 -10.94
N TRP A 583 3.11 26.24 -11.71
CA TRP A 583 4.44 25.79 -12.08
C TRP A 583 4.84 26.33 -13.45
N THR A 584 6.07 26.79 -13.57
CA THR A 584 6.71 27.10 -14.85
C THR A 584 8.04 26.38 -14.93
N LEU A 585 8.40 25.86 -16.11
CA LEU A 585 9.67 25.20 -16.34
C LEU A 585 10.74 26.25 -16.67
N ASP A 586 11.82 26.23 -15.90
CA ASP A 586 13.02 27.02 -16.21
C ASP A 586 14.13 26.04 -16.60
N SER A 587 14.39 25.93 -17.89
CA SER A 587 15.45 25.08 -18.43
C SER A 587 16.66 25.92 -18.77
N ASN A 588 17.72 25.81 -17.97
CA ASN A 588 19.01 26.37 -18.31
C ASN A 588 20.01 25.22 -18.59
N PRO A 589 20.13 24.77 -19.85
CA PRO A 589 21.05 23.68 -20.19
C PRO A 589 22.53 24.01 -19.88
N GLN A 590 22.90 25.28 -19.80
CA GLN A 590 24.28 25.70 -19.52
C GLN A 590 24.72 25.42 -18.07
N THR A 591 23.77 25.34 -17.14
CA THR A 591 24.06 25.04 -15.74
C THR A 591 23.97 23.55 -15.40
N GLY A 592 23.52 22.70 -16.33
CA GLY A 592 23.27 21.28 -16.09
C GLY A 592 22.09 21.05 -15.13
N LYS A 593 21.24 22.03 -14.92
CA LYS A 593 20.06 21.94 -14.03
C LYS A 593 18.77 22.20 -14.78
N LEU A 594 17.82 21.33 -14.57
CA LEU A 594 16.44 21.56 -14.97
C LEU A 594 15.64 21.90 -13.71
N GLN A 595 15.08 23.11 -13.67
CA GLN A 595 14.36 23.63 -12.51
C GLN A 595 12.91 23.91 -12.89
N ALA A 596 11.99 23.73 -11.93
CA ALA A 596 10.64 24.25 -12.02
C ALA A 596 10.47 25.40 -11.02
N ARG A 597 9.88 26.49 -11.47
CA ARG A 597 9.54 27.61 -10.63
C ARG A 597 8.10 27.52 -10.20
N TRP A 598 7.89 27.48 -8.91
CA TRP A 598 6.59 27.63 -8.28
C TRP A 598 6.32 29.13 -8.09
N THR A 599 5.20 29.62 -8.60
CA THR A 599 4.74 30.99 -8.37
C THR A 599 3.47 30.91 -7.53
N PHE A 600 3.56 31.45 -6.32
CA PHE A 600 2.44 31.46 -5.37
C PHE A 600 1.36 32.42 -5.82
N ASP A 601 0.09 31.96 -5.87
CA ASP A 601 -1.02 32.74 -6.37
C ASP A 601 -1.70 33.55 -5.25
N THR A 602 -1.26 34.79 -5.05
CA THR A 602 -1.83 35.72 -4.07
C THR A 602 -3.20 36.28 -4.47
N TYR A 603 -3.60 36.13 -5.73
CA TYR A 603 -4.84 36.73 -6.27
C TYR A 603 -6.06 35.78 -6.18
N ARG A 604 -5.86 34.51 -5.90
CA ARG A 604 -6.98 33.58 -5.73
C ARG A 604 -7.73 33.87 -4.43
N ARG A 605 -9.06 33.67 -4.46
CA ARG A 605 -9.91 33.78 -3.27
C ARG A 605 -9.43 32.90 -2.12
N TRP A 606 -8.81 31.77 -2.46
CA TRP A 606 -8.27 30.80 -1.52
C TRP A 606 -6.81 30.55 -1.88
N VAL A 607 -5.91 31.07 -1.09
CA VAL A 607 -4.46 30.88 -1.25
C VAL A 607 -3.97 29.52 -0.71
N TYR A 608 -4.78 28.90 0.14
CA TYR A 608 -4.56 27.58 0.70
C TYR A 608 -5.87 26.83 0.86
N ILE A 609 -5.94 25.61 0.28
CA ILE A 609 -7.08 24.69 0.39
C ILE A 609 -6.59 23.44 1.10
N PRO A 610 -7.06 23.18 2.34
CA PRO A 610 -6.59 22.04 3.09
C PRO A 610 -7.02 20.70 2.45
N ARG A 611 -6.28 19.63 2.76
CA ARG A 611 -6.57 18.28 2.31
C ARG A 611 -7.89 17.73 2.88
N ASP A 612 -8.48 16.72 2.27
CA ASP A 612 -9.83 16.09 2.47
C ASP A 612 -10.31 15.83 3.89
N ASN A 613 -9.47 16.02 4.86
CA ASN A 613 -9.71 15.60 6.23
C ASN A 613 -10.67 16.51 7.00
N HIS A 614 -11.04 17.67 6.41
CA HIS A 614 -11.95 18.65 7.02
C HIS A 614 -13.32 18.07 7.28
N PHE A 615 -13.74 17.09 6.47
CA PHE A 615 -15.00 16.41 6.66
C PHE A 615 -15.13 15.81 8.07
N TYR A 616 -14.09 15.16 8.56
CA TYR A 616 -14.08 14.54 9.88
C TYR A 616 -14.13 15.58 11.01
N ALA A 617 -13.40 16.67 10.89
CA ALA A 617 -13.46 17.75 11.86
C ALA A 617 -14.79 18.53 11.79
N ASN A 618 -15.35 18.70 10.59
CA ASN A 618 -16.62 19.41 10.38
C ASN A 618 -17.84 18.64 10.89
N SER A 619 -17.78 17.32 11.01
CA SER A 619 -18.85 16.48 11.57
C SER A 619 -19.20 16.87 13.00
N ILE A 620 -18.24 17.37 13.79
CA ILE A 620 -18.46 17.88 15.15
C ILE A 620 -19.50 19.01 15.17
N LEU A 621 -19.51 19.88 14.13
CA LEU A 621 -20.51 20.93 14.01
C LEU A 621 -21.90 20.39 13.69
N GLY A 622 -22.00 19.31 12.93
CA GLY A 622 -23.24 18.55 12.71
C GLY A 622 -23.76 17.97 14.01
N SER A 623 -22.89 17.32 14.78
CA SER A 623 -23.21 16.76 16.10
C SER A 623 -23.70 17.84 17.07
N GLN A 624 -23.04 19.01 17.10
CA GLN A 624 -23.51 20.15 17.89
C GLN A 624 -24.91 20.59 17.45
N ASN A 625 -25.12 20.77 16.14
CA ASN A 625 -26.37 21.28 15.60
C ASN A 625 -27.55 20.31 15.87
N SER A 626 -27.29 19.01 15.89
CA SER A 626 -28.27 17.99 16.26
C SER A 626 -28.67 18.08 17.75
N MET A 627 -27.78 18.52 18.64
CA MET A 627 -28.10 18.76 20.04
C MET A 627 -28.86 20.07 20.25
N ILE A 628 -28.51 21.11 19.51
CA ILE A 628 -29.15 22.44 19.63
C ILE A 628 -30.60 22.36 19.17
N VAL A 629 -30.97 21.60 18.12
CA VAL A 629 -32.37 21.50 17.66
C VAL A 629 -33.27 20.88 18.70
N VAL A 630 -32.79 19.90 19.44
CA VAL A 630 -33.54 19.29 20.56
C VAL A 630 -33.73 20.31 21.68
N LYS A 631 -32.64 20.97 22.07
CA LYS A 631 -32.69 22.01 23.11
C LYS A 631 -33.71 23.11 22.76
N GLN A 632 -33.71 23.62 21.52
CA GLN A 632 -34.64 24.65 21.09
C GLN A 632 -36.10 24.19 21.13
N GLY A 633 -36.37 22.95 20.75
CA GLY A 633 -37.70 22.35 20.89
C GLY A 633 -38.16 22.28 22.34
N LEU A 634 -37.27 21.86 23.25
CA LEU A 634 -37.57 21.75 24.67
C LEU A 634 -37.87 23.13 25.30
N ILE A 635 -37.03 24.13 25.08
CA ILE A 635 -37.20 25.50 25.63
C ILE A 635 -38.49 26.13 25.14
N ASN A 636 -38.75 26.03 23.84
CA ASN A 636 -39.97 26.62 23.26
C ASN A 636 -41.24 25.92 23.75
N ASN A 637 -41.20 24.61 23.98
CA ASN A 637 -42.36 23.89 24.55
C ASN A 637 -42.58 24.24 26.03
N MET A 638 -41.51 24.40 26.84
CA MET A 638 -41.64 24.83 28.23
C MET A 638 -42.25 26.23 28.41
N LEU A 639 -41.82 27.20 27.57
CA LEU A 639 -42.27 28.56 27.62
C LEU A 639 -43.77 28.66 27.59
N ASN A 640 -44.38 27.90 26.70
CA ASN A 640 -45.80 27.99 26.44
C ASN A 640 -46.63 27.26 27.53
N ASN A 641 -46.11 26.16 28.06
CA ASN A 641 -46.77 25.41 29.11
C ASN A 641 -46.85 26.17 30.44
N ALA A 642 -45.87 26.95 30.75
CA ALA A 642 -45.76 27.58 32.01
C ALA A 642 -46.65 28.83 32.19
N ARG A 643 -47.14 29.42 31.07
CA ARG A 643 -47.86 30.71 31.10
C ARG A 643 -49.39 30.61 31.01
N PHE A 644 -49.96 29.50 30.48
CA PHE A 644 -51.38 29.43 30.14
C PHE A 644 -52.20 28.49 31.03
N ASP A 645 -51.55 27.56 31.71
CA ASP A 645 -52.27 26.57 32.50
C ASP A 645 -52.10 26.82 33.98
N ASP A 646 -53.15 27.24 34.66
CA ASP A 646 -53.20 27.48 36.11
C ASP A 646 -53.26 26.18 36.94
N ILE A 647 -53.41 25.02 36.31
CA ILE A 647 -53.64 23.73 36.97
C ILE A 647 -52.35 22.87 36.93
N ALA A 648 -52.08 22.12 38.00
CA ALA A 648 -51.04 21.08 38.00
C ALA A 648 -51.42 19.93 37.07
N TYR A 649 -50.53 19.51 36.21
CA TYR A 649 -50.75 18.47 35.22
C TYR A 649 -49.47 17.73 34.83
N ASN A 650 -49.58 16.58 34.22
CA ASN A 650 -48.53 15.87 33.54
C ASN A 650 -48.72 15.96 32.05
N ASN A 651 -47.65 15.99 31.30
CA ASN A 651 -47.62 16.00 29.88
C ASN A 651 -46.83 14.84 29.32
N PHE A 652 -47.33 14.27 28.26
CA PHE A 652 -46.57 13.42 27.36
C PHE A 652 -46.57 14.09 26.00
N TRP A 653 -45.41 14.21 25.36
CA TRP A 653 -45.37 14.78 24.03
C TRP A 653 -44.35 14.07 23.12
N VAL A 654 -44.66 14.12 21.83
CA VAL A 654 -43.82 13.59 20.76
C VAL A 654 -43.59 14.68 19.72
N SER A 655 -42.35 14.81 19.29
CA SER A 655 -41.97 15.81 18.28
C SER A 655 -41.13 15.17 17.18
N GLY A 656 -41.42 15.53 15.92
CA GLY A 656 -40.48 15.43 14.85
C GLY A 656 -39.54 16.61 14.88
N VAL A 657 -38.23 16.38 14.75
CA VAL A 657 -37.20 17.42 14.70
C VAL A 657 -36.40 17.31 13.41
N GLY A 658 -35.96 18.46 12.89
CA GLY A 658 -35.12 18.54 11.71
C GLY A 658 -34.21 19.74 11.74
N THR A 659 -33.02 19.62 11.17
CA THR A 659 -32.11 20.74 11.04
C THR A 659 -31.34 20.69 9.72
N PHE A 660 -30.99 21.87 9.24
CA PHE A 660 -30.10 22.11 8.12
C PHE A 660 -29.04 23.10 8.56
N LEU A 661 -27.76 22.76 8.35
CA LEU A 661 -26.62 23.65 8.59
C LEU A 661 -25.83 23.77 7.29
N ALA A 662 -25.57 24.99 6.85
CA ALA A 662 -24.64 25.29 5.78
C ALA A 662 -23.49 26.13 6.35
N GLN A 663 -22.28 25.68 6.12
CA GLN A 663 -21.05 26.37 6.48
C GLN A 663 -20.33 26.75 5.19
N GLN A 664 -20.10 28.05 4.97
CA GLN A 664 -19.28 28.49 3.86
C GLN A 664 -17.82 28.17 4.09
N GLY A 665 -17.10 27.87 3.01
CA GLY A 665 -15.67 27.62 3.05
C GLY A 665 -14.87 28.86 3.45
N THR A 666 -13.73 28.61 4.11
CA THR A 666 -12.72 29.63 4.44
C THR A 666 -11.40 29.20 3.81
N PRO A 667 -10.33 30.00 3.80
CA PRO A 667 -9.03 29.55 3.35
C PRO A 667 -8.50 28.29 4.09
N LEU A 668 -9.01 28.04 5.29
CA LEU A 668 -8.57 26.96 6.16
C LEU A 668 -9.58 25.81 6.29
N SER A 669 -10.75 25.90 5.68
CA SER A 669 -11.79 24.86 5.79
C SER A 669 -12.70 24.81 4.59
N GLU A 670 -13.11 23.62 4.20
CA GLU A 670 -14.05 23.38 3.09
C GLU A 670 -15.49 23.77 3.45
N GLU A 671 -16.26 24.12 2.41
CA GLU A 671 -17.70 24.36 2.48
C GLU A 671 -18.45 23.01 2.64
N PHE A 672 -19.37 22.95 3.58
CA PHE A 672 -20.17 21.75 3.79
C PHE A 672 -21.62 22.09 4.17
N SER A 673 -22.50 21.12 3.97
CA SER A 673 -23.85 21.14 4.49
C SER A 673 -24.14 19.90 5.35
N TYR A 674 -24.90 20.11 6.39
CA TYR A 674 -25.41 19.06 7.25
C TYR A 674 -26.95 19.18 7.31
N TYR A 675 -27.64 18.05 7.23
CA TYR A 675 -29.06 18.00 7.46
C TYR A 675 -29.40 16.76 8.32
N SER A 676 -30.31 16.96 9.25
CA SER A 676 -30.76 15.88 10.09
C SER A 676 -32.28 15.87 10.28
N ARG A 677 -32.77 14.71 10.67
CA ARG A 677 -34.18 14.50 11.05
C ARG A 677 -34.26 13.45 12.15
N GLY A 678 -35.26 13.57 12.99
CA GLY A 678 -35.43 12.63 14.09
C GLY A 678 -36.73 12.82 14.82
N THR A 679 -36.83 12.13 15.95
CA THR A 679 -37.98 12.21 16.86
C THR A 679 -37.47 12.43 18.29
N SER A 680 -38.25 13.22 19.04
CA SER A 680 -38.09 13.39 20.47
C SER A 680 -39.36 12.96 21.17
N VAL A 681 -39.24 12.25 22.26
CA VAL A 681 -40.32 11.87 23.15
C VAL A 681 -39.99 12.41 24.54
N ALA A 682 -40.94 13.05 25.17
CA ALA A 682 -40.74 13.60 26.49
C ALA A 682 -41.95 13.46 27.41
N ILE A 683 -41.63 13.49 28.68
CA ILE A 683 -42.62 13.56 29.75
C ILE A 683 -42.22 14.68 30.69
N ASP A 684 -43.17 15.52 31.05
CA ASP A 684 -42.97 16.55 32.07
C ASP A 684 -44.17 16.64 33.02
N ALA A 685 -43.88 17.15 34.21
CA ALA A 685 -44.83 17.36 35.23
C ALA A 685 -44.77 18.82 35.67
N LYS A 686 -45.92 19.42 35.95
CA LYS A 686 -46.11 20.73 36.56
C LYS A 686 -46.69 20.53 37.98
N PRO A 687 -45.86 20.11 38.97
CA PRO A 687 -46.35 19.77 40.30
C PRO A 687 -46.83 21.03 41.08
N ARG A 688 -46.43 22.23 40.65
CA ARG A 688 -46.85 23.54 41.13
C ARG A 688 -47.13 24.47 40.00
N GLN A 689 -47.97 25.49 40.19
CA GLN A 689 -48.29 26.50 39.17
C GLN A 689 -47.06 27.25 38.65
N ASP A 690 -46.01 27.36 39.46
CA ASP A 690 -44.79 28.11 39.16
C ASP A 690 -43.58 27.25 38.74
N PHE A 691 -43.75 25.91 38.66
CA PHE A 691 -42.61 25.00 38.40
C PHE A 691 -42.93 23.85 37.44
N ILE A 692 -42.10 23.62 36.46
CA ILE A 692 -42.17 22.49 35.54
C ILE A 692 -40.83 21.74 35.57
N LEU A 693 -40.88 20.43 35.51
CA LEU A 693 -39.71 19.53 35.37
C LEU A 693 -40.04 18.39 34.42
N GLY A 694 -39.11 18.07 33.52
CA GLY A 694 -39.30 17.02 32.54
C GLY A 694 -38.00 16.34 32.11
N ALA A 695 -38.20 15.24 31.42
CA ALA A 695 -37.12 14.49 30.76
C ALA A 695 -37.54 14.15 29.33
N ALA A 696 -36.55 14.13 28.44
CA ALA A 696 -36.75 13.80 27.02
C ALA A 696 -35.69 12.82 26.54
N PHE A 697 -36.09 11.99 25.59
CA PHE A 697 -35.21 11.15 24.83
C PHE A 697 -35.41 11.43 23.35
N SER A 698 -34.29 11.54 22.59
CA SER A 698 -34.33 11.87 21.17
C SER A 698 -33.43 10.94 20.36
N LYS A 699 -33.90 10.57 19.18
CA LYS A 699 -33.13 9.86 18.17
C LYS A 699 -33.11 10.68 16.88
N ILE A 700 -31.92 11.03 16.44
CA ILE A 700 -31.70 11.86 15.25
C ILE A 700 -30.81 11.11 14.27
N VAL A 701 -31.12 11.21 12.99
CA VAL A 701 -30.29 10.70 11.89
C VAL A 701 -29.88 11.89 11.04
N GLY A 702 -28.56 12.08 10.91
CA GLY A 702 -27.94 13.16 10.16
C GLY A 702 -27.17 12.67 8.92
N LYS A 703 -26.94 13.58 7.99
CA LYS A 703 -26.07 13.39 6.83
C LYS A 703 -25.28 14.65 6.56
N THR A 704 -23.97 14.48 6.37
CA THR A 704 -23.06 15.56 5.97
C THR A 704 -22.70 15.39 4.50
N LYS A 705 -22.63 16.50 3.76
CA LYS A 705 -22.23 16.55 2.36
C LYS A 705 -21.30 17.73 2.12
N ALA A 706 -20.26 17.55 1.32
CA ALA A 706 -19.50 18.65 0.74
C ALA A 706 -20.38 19.37 -0.29
N ILE A 707 -20.38 20.72 -0.29
CA ILE A 707 -21.24 21.51 -1.20
C ILE A 707 -20.63 21.64 -2.59
N LYS A 708 -19.30 21.71 -2.72
CA LYS A 708 -18.62 21.88 -4.00
C LYS A 708 -18.06 20.56 -4.53
N LYS A 709 -18.49 20.22 -5.76
CA LYS A 709 -17.94 19.12 -6.56
C LYS A 709 -16.59 19.46 -7.22
N MET A 710 -15.77 20.32 -6.65
CA MET A 710 -14.55 20.78 -7.30
C MET A 710 -13.40 19.77 -7.28
N HIS A 711 -13.58 18.61 -6.64
CA HIS A 711 -12.52 17.64 -6.43
C HIS A 711 -12.95 16.27 -6.90
N ASN A 712 -11.99 15.48 -7.35
CA ASN A 712 -12.17 14.10 -7.81
C ASN A 712 -12.47 13.11 -6.67
N TYR A 713 -13.17 13.55 -5.61
CA TYR A 713 -13.59 12.67 -4.52
C TYR A 713 -14.99 13.02 -4.05
N PHE A 714 -15.69 12.05 -3.45
CA PHE A 714 -17.02 12.20 -2.90
C PHE A 714 -17.03 11.77 -1.44
N HIS A 715 -17.42 12.68 -0.56
CA HIS A 715 -17.67 12.37 0.84
C HIS A 715 -19.15 12.12 1.09
N LYS A 716 -19.44 11.07 1.83
CA LYS A 716 -20.77 10.74 2.30
C LYS A 716 -20.67 10.32 3.77
N GLY A 717 -21.21 11.12 4.67
CA GLY A 717 -21.29 10.81 6.09
C GLY A 717 -22.72 10.62 6.55
N SER A 718 -22.93 9.63 7.39
CA SER A 718 -24.18 9.40 8.12
C SER A 718 -23.91 9.51 9.62
N GLU A 719 -24.86 10.09 10.35
CA GLU A 719 -24.82 10.29 11.79
C GLU A 719 -26.04 9.68 12.45
N TYR A 720 -25.85 9.01 13.56
CA TYR A 720 -26.90 8.48 14.43
C TYR A 720 -26.70 9.02 15.85
N SER A 721 -27.54 9.97 16.25
CA SER A 721 -27.48 10.65 17.54
C SER A 721 -28.58 10.16 18.47
N TYR A 722 -28.24 9.75 19.66
CA TYR A 722 -29.12 9.40 20.76
C TYR A 722 -28.88 10.40 21.88
N GLN A 723 -29.94 11.09 22.31
CA GLN A 723 -29.82 12.16 23.29
C GLN A 723 -30.80 11.95 24.42
N ALA A 724 -30.32 12.15 25.65
CA ALA A 724 -31.12 12.22 26.84
C ALA A 724 -31.04 13.65 27.41
N SER A 725 -32.18 14.22 27.77
CA SER A 725 -32.26 15.60 28.25
C SER A 725 -33.12 15.67 29.52
N VAL A 726 -32.69 16.49 30.47
CA VAL A 726 -33.50 16.90 31.59
C VAL A 726 -33.70 18.41 31.46
N TYR A 727 -34.92 18.85 31.68
CA TYR A 727 -35.27 20.25 31.56
C TYR A 727 -36.27 20.69 32.63
N GLY A 728 -36.27 21.99 32.88
CA GLY A 728 -37.19 22.53 33.85
C GLY A 728 -37.31 24.06 33.77
N GLY A 729 -38.35 24.57 34.40
CA GLY A 729 -38.59 26.01 34.43
C GLY A 729 -39.30 26.43 35.72
N LYS A 730 -38.99 27.65 36.11
CA LYS A 730 -39.62 28.26 37.33
C LYS A 730 -39.98 29.71 37.11
N PHE A 731 -41.22 30.05 37.45
CA PHE A 731 -41.68 31.44 37.53
C PHE A 731 -41.31 32.07 38.86
N LEU A 732 -40.81 33.30 38.82
CA LEU A 732 -40.51 34.12 39.95
C LEU A 732 -41.16 35.49 39.74
N TYR A 733 -41.82 36.02 40.78
CA TYR A 733 -42.39 37.36 40.77
C TYR A 733 -41.56 38.26 41.66
N PHE A 734 -40.96 39.29 41.08
CA PHE A 734 -40.27 40.33 41.85
C PHE A 734 -41.18 41.54 41.99
N LEU A 735 -41.54 41.90 43.25
CA LEU A 735 -42.25 43.12 43.60
C LEU A 735 -41.30 44.29 43.49
N LEU A 736 -41.46 45.11 42.45
CA LEU A 736 -40.68 46.34 42.24
C LEU A 736 -41.16 47.48 43.05
N ASN A 737 -42.44 47.55 43.45
CA ASN A 737 -43.01 48.58 44.28
C ASN A 737 -44.21 48.03 45.11
N LYS A 738 -44.02 47.98 46.43
CA LYS A 738 -45.05 47.50 47.40
C LYS A 738 -46.31 48.36 47.44
N GLN A 739 -46.18 49.67 47.15
CA GLN A 739 -47.30 50.58 47.18
C GLN A 739 -48.25 50.55 46.00
N HIS A 740 -47.77 50.12 44.85
CA HIS A 740 -48.53 50.08 43.61
C HIS A 740 -48.73 48.62 43.03
N GLY A 741 -48.30 47.61 43.77
CA GLY A 741 -48.53 46.21 43.37
C GLY A 741 -47.83 45.81 42.05
N TRP A 742 -46.81 46.51 41.58
CA TRP A 742 -46.08 46.20 40.37
C TRP A 742 -45.14 45.00 40.60
N ALA A 743 -45.45 43.87 39.98
CA ALA A 743 -44.63 42.68 39.95
C ALA A 743 -44.22 42.36 38.49
N LEU A 744 -42.93 42.27 38.25
CA LEU A 744 -42.45 41.75 36.96
C LEU A 744 -42.26 40.23 37.04
N PRO A 745 -42.89 39.48 36.18
CA PRO A 745 -42.70 38.02 36.08
C PRO A 745 -41.36 37.68 35.42
N PHE A 746 -40.55 36.91 36.06
CA PHE A 746 -39.34 36.30 35.52
C PHE A 746 -39.57 34.80 35.34
N LEU A 747 -39.16 34.27 34.18
CA LEU A 747 -39.13 32.87 33.91
C LEU A 747 -37.66 32.44 33.78
N ILE A 748 -37.23 31.51 34.63
CA ILE A 748 -35.96 30.86 34.54
C ILE A 748 -36.19 29.48 33.95
N GLN A 749 -35.48 29.13 32.88
CA GLN A 749 -35.57 27.84 32.20
C GLN A 749 -34.16 27.26 32.07
N GLY A 750 -34.06 25.94 32.24
CA GLY A 750 -32.81 25.23 32.06
C GLY A 750 -32.99 23.93 31.29
N VAL A 751 -32.00 23.58 30.51
CA VAL A 751 -31.92 22.28 29.80
C VAL A 751 -30.49 21.77 29.97
N VAL A 752 -30.37 20.50 30.32
CA VAL A 752 -29.11 19.78 30.29
C VAL A 752 -29.32 18.53 29.44
N SER A 753 -28.49 18.35 28.42
CA SER A 753 -28.56 17.23 27.49
C SER A 753 -27.23 16.52 27.39
N TYR A 754 -27.30 15.20 27.32
CA TYR A 754 -26.17 14.32 26.97
C TYR A 754 -26.47 13.62 25.67
N GLY A 755 -25.52 13.61 24.73
CA GLY A 755 -25.63 12.97 23.42
C GLY A 755 -24.52 11.94 23.20
N HIS A 756 -24.90 10.76 22.71
CA HIS A 756 -24.02 9.77 22.17
C HIS A 756 -24.27 9.66 20.68
N ILE A 757 -23.26 10.00 19.87
CA ILE A 757 -23.41 10.22 18.45
C ILE A 757 -22.44 9.31 17.71
N LYS A 758 -22.95 8.49 16.81
CA LYS A 758 -22.15 7.57 15.96
C LYS A 758 -22.09 8.11 14.56
N HIS A 759 -20.91 8.10 13.98
CA HIS A 759 -20.63 8.50 12.62
C HIS A 759 -20.17 7.32 11.79
N ASP A 760 -20.64 7.25 10.54
CA ASP A 760 -20.18 6.34 9.51
C ASP A 760 -19.93 7.16 8.25
N THR A 761 -18.71 7.15 7.77
CA THR A 761 -18.27 8.01 6.68
C THR A 761 -17.54 7.22 5.62
N THR A 762 -17.84 7.51 4.37
CA THR A 762 -17.13 6.94 3.22
C THR A 762 -16.64 8.06 2.32
N THR A 763 -15.35 8.03 2.03
CA THR A 763 -14.70 8.87 1.03
C THR A 763 -14.37 8.03 -0.18
N LEU A 764 -14.83 8.42 -1.36
CA LEU A 764 -14.54 7.75 -2.63
C LEU A 764 -13.54 8.60 -3.41
N TYR A 765 -12.51 7.97 -3.94
CA TYR A 765 -11.49 8.54 -4.83
C TYR A 765 -11.65 7.99 -6.25
N PRO A 766 -12.52 8.57 -7.09
CA PRO A 766 -12.85 7.99 -8.40
C PRO A 766 -11.67 7.85 -9.34
N SER A 767 -10.68 8.75 -9.26
CA SER A 767 -9.50 8.76 -10.12
C SER A 767 -8.61 7.53 -9.95
N ILE A 768 -8.62 6.93 -8.77
CA ILE A 768 -7.83 5.73 -8.43
C ILE A 768 -8.70 4.52 -8.11
N HIS A 769 -10.05 4.66 -8.20
CA HIS A 769 -11.04 3.61 -7.89
C HIS A 769 -10.93 3.06 -6.46
N GLU A 770 -10.49 3.89 -5.51
CA GLU A 770 -10.30 3.52 -4.11
C GLU A 770 -11.27 4.25 -3.19
N ARG A 771 -11.38 3.79 -1.96
CA ARG A 771 -12.22 4.40 -0.93
C ARG A 771 -11.56 4.33 0.43
N ASN A 772 -11.93 5.27 1.32
CA ASN A 772 -11.68 5.21 2.75
C ASN A 772 -12.97 5.16 3.52
N LYS A 773 -13.00 4.42 4.60
CA LYS A 773 -14.13 4.34 5.51
C LYS A 773 -13.68 4.67 6.92
N GLY A 774 -14.41 5.57 7.60
CA GLY A 774 -14.17 5.96 8.99
C GLY A 774 -15.44 5.80 9.81
N ASP A 775 -15.33 5.10 10.94
CA ASP A 775 -16.37 4.95 11.96
C ASP A 775 -15.86 5.49 13.28
N TRP A 776 -16.62 6.40 13.91
CA TRP A 776 -16.24 6.94 15.22
C TRP A 776 -17.45 7.35 16.04
N GLU A 777 -17.20 7.73 17.28
CA GLU A 777 -18.21 8.19 18.24
C GLU A 777 -17.86 9.58 18.77
N ASP A 778 -18.88 10.42 18.85
CA ASP A 778 -18.83 11.70 19.57
C ASP A 778 -19.62 11.60 20.89
N LEU A 779 -19.10 12.26 21.91
CA LEU A 779 -19.80 12.47 23.18
C LEU A 779 -20.11 13.95 23.33
N GLY A 780 -21.40 14.28 23.44
CA GLY A 780 -21.89 15.64 23.52
C GLY A 780 -22.50 15.98 24.86
N TRP A 781 -22.18 17.17 25.36
CA TRP A 781 -22.87 17.82 26.48
C TRP A 781 -23.37 19.18 26.06
N LEU A 782 -24.61 19.47 26.40
CA LEU A 782 -25.22 20.80 26.21
C LEU A 782 -25.90 21.21 27.50
N ALA A 783 -25.60 22.41 27.97
CA ALA A 783 -26.29 23.03 29.11
C ALA A 783 -26.75 24.41 28.68
N ASP A 784 -27.98 24.74 29.00
CA ASP A 784 -28.63 25.99 28.66
C ASP A 784 -29.38 26.54 29.85
N LEU A 785 -29.22 27.83 30.11
CA LEU A 785 -29.95 28.57 31.14
C LEU A 785 -30.49 29.86 30.50
N ARG A 786 -31.80 29.96 30.38
CA ARG A 786 -32.50 31.15 29.87
C ARG A 786 -33.25 31.85 30.99
N ILE A 787 -33.07 33.15 31.09
CA ILE A 787 -33.84 34.03 31.99
C ILE A 787 -34.61 34.99 31.10
N SER A 788 -35.92 35.04 31.26
CA SER A 788 -36.81 35.89 30.49
C SER A 788 -37.68 36.75 31.43
N MET A 789 -37.98 37.96 31.03
CA MET A 789 -38.77 38.95 31.77
C MET A 789 -39.81 39.57 30.84
N ASP A 790 -41.07 39.62 31.28
CA ASP A 790 -42.13 40.32 30.59
C ASP A 790 -42.05 41.82 30.89
N LEU A 791 -41.95 42.67 29.87
CA LEU A 791 -41.84 44.12 30.00
C LEU A 791 -43.17 44.79 30.36
N LYS A 792 -44.28 44.10 30.14
CA LYS A 792 -45.60 44.64 30.47
C LYS A 792 -46.39 43.54 31.19
N GLU A 793 -46.94 43.96 32.35
CA GLU A 793 -47.88 43.06 33.07
C GLU A 793 -49.07 42.70 32.18
N PRO A 794 -49.42 41.43 32.04
CA PRO A 794 -50.57 41.06 31.24
C PRO A 794 -51.86 41.61 31.89
N SER A 795 -52.42 42.62 31.27
CA SER A 795 -53.78 43.02 31.61
C SER A 795 -54.69 41.89 31.15
N LYS A 796 -55.78 41.63 31.92
CA LYS A 796 -56.74 40.56 31.58
C LYS A 796 -57.28 40.64 30.15
N ASP A 797 -57.17 41.77 29.48
CA ASP A 797 -57.68 42.00 28.12
C ASP A 797 -56.59 42.03 27.03
N SER A 798 -55.32 41.91 27.31
CA SER A 798 -54.27 41.98 26.30
C SER A 798 -53.67 40.62 25.96
N SER A 799 -54.03 40.10 24.78
CA SER A 799 -53.48 38.87 24.22
C SER A 799 -52.01 38.96 23.76
N LYS A 800 -51.40 40.16 23.85
CA LYS A 800 -50.04 40.45 23.33
C LYS A 800 -49.08 40.70 24.46
N ARG A 801 -47.88 40.11 24.42
CA ARG A 801 -46.77 40.27 25.38
C ARG A 801 -45.47 40.62 24.68
N ILE A 802 -44.63 41.41 25.32
CA ILE A 802 -43.25 41.66 24.91
C ILE A 802 -42.34 41.14 26.01
N THR A 803 -41.46 40.22 25.64
CA THR A 803 -40.52 39.57 26.55
C THR A 803 -39.09 39.87 26.16
N VAL A 804 -38.25 40.25 27.07
CA VAL A 804 -36.80 40.28 26.90
C VAL A 804 -36.17 39.06 27.56
N TYR A 805 -35.10 38.54 26.96
CA TYR A 805 -34.41 37.39 27.53
C TYR A 805 -32.90 37.42 27.33
N GLY A 806 -32.19 36.82 28.27
CA GLY A 806 -30.80 36.46 28.18
C GLY A 806 -30.66 34.95 28.35
N GLU A 807 -29.73 34.36 27.62
CA GLU A 807 -29.49 32.94 27.61
C GLU A 807 -27.99 32.68 27.79
N LEU A 808 -27.63 31.67 28.52
CA LEU A 808 -26.27 31.17 28.66
C LEU A 808 -26.27 29.75 28.12
N GLU A 809 -25.71 29.57 26.91
CA GLU A 809 -25.66 28.31 26.18
C GLU A 809 -24.23 27.79 26.16
N TYR A 810 -24.00 26.64 26.78
CA TYR A 810 -22.73 25.92 26.73
C TYR A 810 -22.90 24.60 25.97
N SER A 811 -22.01 24.34 25.00
CA SER A 811 -21.93 23.06 24.30
C SER A 811 -20.50 22.53 24.27
N SER A 812 -20.35 21.24 24.46
CA SER A 812 -19.07 20.52 24.37
C SER A 812 -19.28 19.23 23.65
N ILE A 813 -18.63 19.07 22.50
CA ILE A 813 -18.61 17.83 21.71
C ILE A 813 -17.19 17.31 21.69
N ARG A 814 -16.99 16.06 22.07
CA ARG A 814 -15.69 15.37 22.02
C ARG A 814 -15.80 14.21 21.04
N GLN A 815 -15.03 14.29 19.96
CA GLN A 815 -14.80 13.21 19.02
C GLN A 815 -13.75 12.29 19.60
N LYS A 816 -14.05 10.99 19.66
CA LYS A 816 -13.08 9.97 20.06
C LYS A 816 -12.10 9.68 18.94
N GLN A 817 -10.92 9.23 19.30
CA GLN A 817 -9.93 8.73 18.33
C GLN A 817 -10.50 7.59 17.50
N PHE A 818 -10.10 7.51 16.23
CA PHE A 818 -10.49 6.43 15.33
C PHE A 818 -9.45 6.23 14.24
N THR A 819 -9.55 5.10 13.56
CA THR A 819 -8.68 4.76 12.42
C THR A 819 -9.54 4.46 11.21
N GLU A 820 -9.22 5.05 10.09
CA GLU A 820 -9.82 4.69 8.81
C GLU A 820 -9.41 3.29 8.39
N ILE A 821 -10.22 2.69 7.54
CA ILE A 821 -9.92 1.43 6.87
C ILE A 821 -9.96 1.63 5.36
N ASP A 822 -9.38 0.68 4.62
CA ASP A 822 -9.24 0.58 3.18
C ASP A 822 -8.00 1.33 2.64
N TYR A 823 -8.12 2.28 1.72
CA TYR A 823 -6.99 2.92 1.03
C TYR A 823 -6.27 3.96 1.91
N ASP A 824 -4.94 3.80 2.06
CA ASP A 824 -4.05 4.73 2.81
C ASP A 824 -4.65 5.22 4.14
N PRO A 825 -4.90 4.31 5.08
CA PRO A 825 -5.66 4.59 6.28
C PRO A 825 -4.93 5.57 7.20
N ARG A 826 -5.72 6.45 7.85
CA ARG A 826 -5.23 7.46 8.78
C ARG A 826 -5.76 7.20 10.17
N HIS A 827 -4.93 7.41 11.16
CA HIS A 827 -5.35 7.42 12.57
C HIS A 827 -5.59 8.86 13.01
N PHE A 828 -6.79 9.16 13.50
CA PHE A 828 -7.18 10.46 14.01
C PHE A 828 -7.19 10.44 15.53
N ASP A 829 -6.55 11.44 16.13
CA ASP A 829 -6.55 11.64 17.59
C ASP A 829 -7.88 12.21 18.06
N ASP A 830 -8.13 12.15 19.37
CA ASP A 830 -9.25 12.82 20.02
C ASP A 830 -9.24 14.32 19.72
N CYS A 831 -10.40 14.87 19.40
CA CYS A 831 -10.54 16.32 19.33
C CYS A 831 -11.85 16.79 19.99
N ALA A 832 -11.91 18.05 20.37
CA ALA A 832 -13.06 18.58 21.06
C ALA A 832 -13.41 20.00 20.58
N TYR A 833 -14.71 20.24 20.43
CA TYR A 833 -15.30 21.54 20.24
C TYR A 833 -16.00 21.98 21.52
N ARG A 834 -15.74 23.19 21.96
CA ARG A 834 -16.41 23.81 23.12
C ARG A 834 -16.86 25.21 22.73
N ASN A 835 -18.09 25.54 23.06
CA ASN A 835 -18.64 26.86 22.79
C ASN A 835 -19.48 27.32 23.98
N LEU A 836 -19.29 28.56 24.39
CA LEU A 836 -20.10 29.28 25.36
C LEU A 836 -20.63 30.55 24.70
N SER A 837 -21.94 30.62 24.48
CA SER A 837 -22.60 31.79 23.88
C SER A 837 -23.55 32.46 24.88
N LEU A 838 -23.78 33.75 24.65
CA LEU A 838 -24.69 34.58 25.46
C LEU A 838 -25.75 35.20 24.55
N PRO A 839 -26.76 34.46 24.09
CA PRO A 839 -27.88 35.00 23.35
C PRO A 839 -28.63 36.05 24.17
N VAL A 840 -28.84 37.25 23.59
CA VAL A 840 -29.68 38.29 24.19
C VAL A 840 -30.71 38.69 23.15
N GLY A 841 -31.98 38.67 23.55
CA GLY A 841 -33.06 38.84 22.57
C GLY A 841 -34.35 39.40 23.17
N CYS A 842 -35.28 39.67 22.26
CA CYS A 842 -36.65 39.99 22.60
C CYS A 842 -37.62 39.15 21.81
N ALA A 843 -38.79 38.93 22.39
CA ALA A 843 -39.90 38.18 21.77
C ALA A 843 -41.22 38.96 21.87
N VAL A 844 -42.02 38.84 20.83
CA VAL A 844 -43.40 39.24 20.80
C VAL A 844 -44.27 38.03 20.77
N GLU A 845 -45.18 37.90 21.69
CA GLU A 845 -46.07 36.77 21.85
C GLU A 845 -47.53 37.21 21.80
N GLY A 846 -48.39 36.37 21.21
CA GLY A 846 -49.81 36.66 21.12
C GLY A 846 -50.69 35.45 20.95
N ALA A 847 -51.86 35.50 21.57
CA ALA A 847 -52.92 34.51 21.42
C ALA A 847 -54.02 35.02 20.49
N ILE A 848 -54.48 34.18 19.60
CA ILE A 848 -55.61 34.42 18.70
C ILE A 848 -56.62 33.29 18.91
N MET A 849 -57.89 33.66 19.17
CA MET A 849 -59.00 32.69 19.28
C MET A 849 -59.86 32.76 18.02
N ASN A 850 -59.98 31.65 17.32
CA ASN A 850 -60.79 31.55 16.12
C ASN A 850 -61.57 30.20 16.15
N CYS A 851 -62.91 30.23 15.98
CA CYS A 851 -63.78 29.01 15.92
C CYS A 851 -63.51 28.02 17.09
N ASN A 852 -63.39 28.44 18.31
CA ASN A 852 -63.08 27.67 19.50
C ASN A 852 -61.69 26.99 19.51
N ILE A 853 -60.80 27.35 18.60
CA ILE A 853 -59.41 26.94 18.63
C ILE A 853 -58.57 28.11 19.11
N LEU A 854 -57.85 27.91 20.21
CA LEU A 854 -56.86 28.88 20.69
C LEU A 854 -55.52 28.63 19.97
N MET A 855 -55.05 29.61 19.24
CA MET A 855 -53.74 29.63 18.60
C MET A 855 -52.82 30.64 19.31
N TYR A 856 -51.68 30.13 19.78
CA TYR A 856 -50.65 30.96 20.40
C TYR A 856 -49.48 31.07 19.47
N ASN A 857 -48.93 32.28 19.24
CA ASN A 857 -47.79 32.57 18.38
C ASN A 857 -46.73 33.37 19.13
N LYS A 858 -45.47 33.05 18.84
CA LYS A 858 -44.30 33.76 19.34
C LYS A 858 -43.34 34.04 18.21
N LEU A 859 -42.86 35.26 18.09
CA LEU A 859 -41.76 35.66 17.22
C LEU A 859 -40.67 36.27 18.11
N ALA A 860 -39.44 35.73 18.02
CA ALA A 860 -38.31 36.21 18.79
C ALA A 860 -37.11 36.51 17.91
N LEU A 861 -36.34 37.54 18.28
CA LEU A 861 -35.08 37.92 17.66
C LEU A 861 -33.99 37.99 18.75
N ALA A 862 -32.82 37.48 18.46
CA ALA A 862 -31.68 37.53 19.37
C ALA A 862 -30.36 37.76 18.65
N TYR A 863 -29.46 38.43 19.33
CA TYR A 863 -28.05 38.55 19.01
C TYR A 863 -27.29 37.50 19.85
N MET A 864 -26.42 36.72 19.21
CA MET A 864 -25.75 35.58 19.81
C MET A 864 -24.22 35.71 19.75
N PRO A 865 -23.58 36.40 20.68
CA PRO A 865 -22.12 36.43 20.76
C PRO A 865 -21.59 35.12 21.41
N SER A 866 -20.53 34.57 20.84
CA SER A 866 -19.76 33.51 21.44
C SER A 866 -18.69 34.12 22.34
N ILE A 867 -18.81 33.97 23.64
CA ILE A 867 -17.89 34.51 24.66
C ILE A 867 -16.59 33.69 24.67
N TYR A 868 -16.74 32.36 24.66
CA TYR A 868 -15.61 31.42 24.64
C TYR A 868 -15.87 30.36 23.58
N ARG A 869 -14.84 30.10 22.77
CA ARG A 869 -14.89 29.02 21.81
C ARG A 869 -13.51 28.45 21.56
N ASN A 870 -13.42 27.12 21.62
CA ASN A 870 -12.28 26.35 21.17
C ASN A 870 -12.62 25.69 19.83
N ASN A 871 -11.97 26.11 18.75
CA ASN A 871 -12.14 25.46 17.46
C ASN A 871 -11.38 24.13 17.47
N PRO A 872 -11.99 23.02 17.06
CA PRO A 872 -11.32 21.72 17.09
C PRO A 872 -10.22 21.67 16.03
N VAL A 873 -9.10 21.11 16.45
CA VAL A 873 -8.00 20.73 15.60
C VAL A 873 -7.86 19.22 15.73
N CYS A 874 -8.21 18.48 14.70
CA CYS A 874 -8.04 17.04 14.67
C CYS A 874 -6.64 16.74 14.12
N LYS A 875 -5.78 16.15 14.96
CA LYS A 875 -4.49 15.63 14.53
C LYS A 875 -4.70 14.24 13.96
N TYR A 876 -3.92 13.92 12.96
CA TYR A 876 -3.95 12.59 12.36
C TYR A 876 -2.54 12.14 11.99
N ARG A 877 -2.41 10.82 11.80
CA ARG A 877 -1.19 10.18 11.29
C ARG A 877 -1.56 9.24 10.17
N VAL A 878 -0.87 9.33 9.04
CA VAL A 878 -0.99 8.40 7.91
C VAL A 878 -0.26 7.11 8.28
N LEU A 879 -0.93 5.97 8.23
CA LEU A 879 -0.35 4.71 8.73
C LEU A 879 0.71 4.14 7.78
N SER A 880 0.60 4.40 6.48
CA SER A 880 1.54 3.93 5.46
C SER A 880 2.90 4.66 5.51
N SER A 881 2.88 5.99 5.73
CA SER A 881 4.07 6.85 5.70
C SER A 881 4.50 7.36 7.07
N ASN A 882 3.71 7.10 8.12
CA ASN A 882 3.90 7.63 9.47
C ASN A 882 3.90 9.17 9.56
N GLU A 883 3.46 9.85 8.50
CA GLU A 883 3.38 11.31 8.47
C GLU A 883 2.25 11.83 9.35
N ALA A 884 2.54 12.89 10.11
CA ALA A 884 1.57 13.56 10.95
C ALA A 884 1.01 14.80 10.26
N GLY A 885 -0.29 15.00 10.38
CA GLY A 885 -0.99 16.18 9.90
C GLY A 885 -2.03 16.68 10.89
N GLN A 886 -2.63 17.80 10.57
CA GLN A 886 -3.75 18.33 11.34
C GLN A 886 -4.82 18.91 10.44
N VAL A 887 -6.06 18.78 10.87
CA VAL A 887 -7.23 19.32 10.21
C VAL A 887 -7.91 20.31 11.13
N ILE A 888 -8.19 21.49 10.62
CA ILE A 888 -8.91 22.53 11.35
C ILE A 888 -10.38 22.45 10.93
N CYS A 889 -11.28 22.32 11.91
CA CYS A 889 -12.72 22.41 11.68
C CYS A 889 -13.12 23.74 11.06
N GLY A 890 -14.20 23.75 10.27
CA GLY A 890 -14.85 24.98 9.84
C GLY A 890 -15.04 25.93 11.01
N VAL A 891 -14.77 27.19 10.80
CA VAL A 891 -14.87 28.22 11.85
C VAL A 891 -16.26 28.84 11.77
N PRO A 892 -17.24 28.44 12.61
CA PRO A 892 -18.51 29.13 12.72
C PRO A 892 -18.28 30.60 13.07
N THR A 893 -19.18 31.47 12.64
CA THR A 893 -19.09 32.89 13.00
C THR A 893 -19.13 33.06 14.52
N ARG A 894 -18.29 33.95 15.07
CA ARG A 894 -18.34 34.26 16.52
C ARG A 894 -19.60 34.99 16.94
N THR A 895 -20.25 35.65 16.01
CA THR A 895 -21.48 36.44 16.22
C THR A 895 -22.50 36.03 15.19
N SER A 896 -23.71 35.70 15.63
CA SER A 896 -24.83 35.35 14.77
C SER A 896 -26.11 36.03 15.28
N ALA A 897 -27.08 36.12 14.40
CA ALA A 897 -28.44 36.55 14.71
C ALA A 897 -29.34 35.30 14.69
N ARG A 898 -30.25 35.19 15.66
CA ARG A 898 -31.27 34.16 15.73
C ARG A 898 -32.65 34.77 15.55
N ALA A 899 -33.47 34.17 14.67
CA ALA A 899 -34.90 34.40 14.62
C ALA A 899 -35.65 33.13 14.94
N GLU A 900 -36.62 33.21 15.83
CA GLU A 900 -37.44 32.08 16.28
C GLU A 900 -38.90 32.38 15.99
N TYR A 901 -39.64 31.44 15.37
CA TYR A 901 -41.09 31.45 15.28
C TYR A 901 -41.64 30.17 15.91
N SER A 902 -42.62 30.32 16.80
CA SER A 902 -43.28 29.19 17.49
C SER A 902 -44.78 29.39 17.42
N THR A 903 -45.51 28.33 17.17
CA THR A 903 -46.98 28.30 17.18
C THR A 903 -47.49 27.13 17.95
N GLN A 904 -48.63 27.30 18.68
CA GLN A 904 -49.36 26.21 19.35
C GLN A 904 -50.85 26.34 19.08
N LEU A 905 -51.43 25.19 18.76
CA LEU A 905 -52.88 25.01 18.51
C LEU A 905 -53.45 24.15 19.63
N TYR A 906 -54.31 24.71 20.46
CA TYR A 906 -55.02 24.00 21.54
C TYR A 906 -56.28 23.38 20.96
N LEU A 907 -56.33 22.03 20.88
CA LEU A 907 -57.45 21.24 20.40
C LEU A 907 -58.21 20.64 21.58
N GLY A 908 -58.92 21.50 22.31
CA GLY A 908 -59.61 21.14 23.53
C GLY A 908 -58.68 21.03 24.76
N PRO A 909 -59.15 20.44 25.88
CA PRO A 909 -58.38 20.45 27.14
C PRO A 909 -57.19 19.50 27.19
N PHE A 910 -57.12 18.50 26.34
CA PHE A 910 -56.15 17.40 26.45
C PHE A 910 -55.08 17.40 25.36
N TRP A 911 -55.30 18.07 24.20
CA TRP A 911 -54.42 18.00 23.08
C TRP A 911 -53.90 19.38 22.63
N THR A 912 -52.61 19.45 22.36
CA THR A 912 -51.98 20.62 21.75
C THR A 912 -51.10 20.15 20.60
N LEU A 913 -51.28 20.75 19.42
CA LEU A 913 -50.28 20.65 18.32
C LEU A 913 -49.37 21.85 18.38
N TYR A 914 -48.08 21.64 18.08
CA TYR A 914 -47.12 22.72 18.10
C TYR A 914 -46.13 22.62 16.95
N GLY A 915 -45.58 23.78 16.53
CA GLY A 915 -44.55 23.91 15.53
C GLY A 915 -43.61 25.02 15.90
N ASN A 916 -42.30 24.75 15.74
CA ASN A 916 -41.23 25.74 15.97
C ASN A 916 -40.32 25.79 14.76
N TYR A 917 -39.90 26.98 14.38
CA TYR A 917 -38.89 27.21 13.37
C TYR A 917 -37.88 28.22 13.89
N THR A 918 -36.58 27.88 13.79
CA THR A 918 -35.47 28.73 14.25
C THR A 918 -34.46 28.84 13.09
N ILE A 919 -33.99 30.02 12.83
CA ILE A 919 -32.93 30.30 11.89
C ILE A 919 -31.80 31.10 12.59
N ASP A 920 -30.60 30.59 12.50
CA ASP A 920 -29.38 31.23 12.98
C ASP A 920 -28.57 31.66 11.77
N VAL A 921 -28.25 32.96 11.65
CA VAL A 921 -27.51 33.53 10.54
C VAL A 921 -26.24 34.19 11.04
N GLY A 922 -25.10 33.64 10.59
CA GLY A 922 -23.78 34.22 10.83
C GLY A 922 -23.09 34.57 9.52
N MET A 923 -21.92 35.20 9.56
CA MET A 923 -21.16 35.59 8.39
C MET A 923 -20.82 34.42 7.45
N TYR A 924 -20.54 33.26 8.00
CA TYR A 924 -20.15 32.04 7.27
C TYR A 924 -21.07 30.85 7.54
N THR A 925 -22.09 31.01 8.38
CA THR A 925 -22.90 29.91 8.87
C THR A 925 -24.38 30.24 8.74
N LEU A 926 -25.15 29.34 8.19
CA LEU A 926 -26.62 29.36 8.17
C LEU A 926 -27.13 28.05 8.80
N SER A 927 -27.85 28.17 9.90
CA SER A 927 -28.52 27.01 10.53
C SER A 927 -30.04 27.23 10.52
N GLN A 928 -30.79 26.25 10.10
CA GLN A 928 -32.25 26.22 10.12
C GLN A 928 -32.67 25.01 10.93
N MET A 929 -33.55 25.21 11.89
CA MET A 929 -34.03 24.17 12.80
C MET A 929 -35.56 24.17 12.81
N THR A 930 -36.17 23.02 12.81
CA THR A 930 -37.63 22.87 12.90
C THR A 930 -37.99 21.78 13.89
N SER A 931 -39.05 21.99 14.63
CA SER A 931 -39.70 20.92 15.38
C SER A 931 -41.22 21.05 15.29
N CYS A 932 -41.89 19.95 15.13
CA CYS A 932 -43.36 19.90 15.16
C CYS A 932 -43.82 18.63 15.86
N GLY A 933 -44.94 18.74 16.58
CA GLY A 933 -45.40 17.60 17.34
C GLY A 933 -46.77 17.81 17.98
N ALA A 934 -47.13 16.83 18.80
CA ALA A 934 -48.34 16.81 19.59
C ALA A 934 -48.05 16.59 21.08
N ARG A 935 -48.79 17.21 21.90
CA ARG A 935 -48.72 17.09 23.35
C ARG A 935 -50.09 16.62 23.89
N MET A 936 -50.04 15.64 24.77
CA MET A 936 -51.20 15.17 25.51
C MET A 936 -51.06 15.58 26.98
N ILE A 937 -52.09 16.13 27.55
CA ILE A 937 -52.21 16.53 28.97
C ILE A 937 -53.02 15.50 29.68
N PHE A 938 -52.58 15.00 30.86
CA PHE A 938 -53.30 14.01 31.65
C PHE A 938 -53.10 14.22 33.18
#